data_49ea7c4261942f499025385412865dcf
#
_entry.id   49ea7c4261942f499025385412865dcf
#
_cell.length_a   1.000
_cell.length_b   1.000
_cell.length_c   1.000
_cell.angle_alpha   90.00
_cell.angle_beta   90.00
_cell.angle_gamma   90.00
#
_symmetry.space_group_name_H-M   'P 1'
#
loop_
_entity.id
_entity.type
_entity.pdbx_description
1 polymer ?
#
loop_
_entity_poly.entity_id
_entity_poly.type
_entity_poly.pdbx_seq_one_letter_code
_entity_poly.pdbx_strand_id
1 'polypeptide(L)'
;MATKTFKVALSLDNPRIIQSGITVQSFDKQSVKISIALTKDSQTYQIPIGATIRISLLKLSNQAQKIIVDVPNTNRESIDWIVPDYLDGYHGVVRCGVYLLHGTESVDLGYFTILSNVSDIDKMAEEFTDNVFGGWEAIEEELRELNITIAQTKLDLAEDTTQVNNAIANINAKNTQVDTLASNFTDNVATKQSDVTSKYNAFDTSVTQANQEITDILALQGDVSDIKQKISNQSKVYGVKFTGSNAAGIRTHDAVGMVANVGVDDQLVQNDFDNVSFYKRPRCLVYHDQSGNVRVMAYEGEPGFSLQGAIFAPYTEKAQVFYEQAPFYWNGDLDWPQVTATPLEGFELAPMFKNPTDKVYLPSYWLGLDNGKACSLSGVHPEYNSINGSMATARTYHTRAHLETMDARMSEYVLQLVEFATRDVQNVMTGAMSNRYNADDISILAEESTNRIVMANASADQYVVGQTICIGTTKNGSNIAARVVITSIDVYDASNKAITFDGSPLNIPVGAFTSSRAWRNGATDIVKASSGSPVSNSNGRYPCIWRSKVDPWAMAYSGISDVLIQRIGTGTPEDPYIYNAYKLKDPTLYNNGVIDDNWVKVDYNLSPSDGYVTQMGKDPKNPSVRMPIAVGGASTTYYASYYYFGRYAVSAVFVGGFWLSGRDCSPVCFDLGHAPSTSSIYRLARLFVSPV
;
A
#
# COMPACT_ATOMS: atom_id res chain seq x y z
N MET A 1 39.21 -16.79 -10.03
CA MET A 1 38.31 -16.37 -11.13
C MET A 1 38.97 -15.23 -11.88
N ALA A 2 38.88 -15.18 -13.20
CA ALA A 2 39.45 -14.08 -13.97
C ALA A 2 38.58 -12.83 -13.76
N THR A 3 39.19 -11.75 -13.30
CA THR A 3 38.50 -10.46 -13.09
C THR A 3 38.18 -9.84 -14.45
N LYS A 4 36.92 -9.60 -14.74
CA LYS A 4 36.48 -8.84 -15.91
C LYS A 4 36.78 -7.36 -15.67
N THR A 5 37.55 -6.72 -16.54
CA THR A 5 37.88 -5.29 -16.42
C THR A 5 37.22 -4.49 -17.53
N PHE A 6 36.45 -3.48 -17.16
CA PHE A 6 35.84 -2.48 -18.04
C PHE A 6 36.57 -1.15 -17.87
N LYS A 7 36.65 -0.36 -18.94
CA LYS A 7 37.30 0.95 -18.91
C LYS A 7 36.31 2.06 -19.17
N VAL A 8 36.33 3.09 -18.34
CA VAL A 8 35.55 4.32 -18.49
C VAL A 8 36.48 5.52 -18.51
N ALA A 9 36.25 6.47 -19.38
CA ALA A 9 37.05 7.72 -19.42
C ALA A 9 36.10 8.88 -19.05
N LEU A 10 36.48 9.67 -18.04
CA LEU A 10 35.77 10.90 -17.62
C LEU A 10 36.68 12.10 -17.92
N SER A 11 36.09 13.19 -18.43
CA SER A 11 36.80 14.44 -18.70
C SER A 11 36.36 15.52 -17.69
N LEU A 12 37.32 16.12 -17.03
CA LEU A 12 37.06 17.22 -16.09
C LEU A 12 36.60 18.52 -16.80
N ASP A 13 36.92 18.67 -18.08
CA ASP A 13 36.57 19.86 -18.86
C ASP A 13 35.12 19.84 -19.32
N ASN A 14 34.50 18.66 -19.31
CA ASN A 14 33.13 18.50 -19.75
C ASN A 14 32.50 17.31 -19.01
N PRO A 15 32.11 17.50 -17.76
CA PRO A 15 31.47 16.46 -16.93
C PRO A 15 30.10 16.11 -17.51
N ARG A 16 30.03 15.06 -18.31
CA ARG A 16 28.80 14.52 -18.90
C ARG A 16 28.45 13.20 -18.27
N ILE A 17 27.17 12.83 -18.32
CA ILE A 17 26.75 11.46 -18.04
C ILE A 17 27.18 10.59 -19.22
N ILE A 18 28.07 9.63 -18.97
CA ILE A 18 28.51 8.67 -19.97
C ILE A 18 27.67 7.39 -19.83
N GLN A 19 26.97 7.01 -20.88
CA GLN A 19 26.40 5.67 -20.97
C GLN A 19 27.54 4.70 -21.28
N SER A 20 28.05 4.01 -20.26
CA SER A 20 29.24 3.20 -20.39
C SER A 20 29.03 1.92 -21.20
N GLY A 21 27.78 1.49 -21.43
CA GLY A 21 27.47 0.18 -22.02
C GLY A 21 27.89 -1.01 -21.16
N ILE A 22 28.31 -0.76 -19.92
CA ILE A 22 28.74 -1.81 -19.00
C ILE A 22 27.53 -2.51 -18.43
N THR A 23 27.43 -3.81 -18.60
CA THR A 23 26.45 -4.68 -17.98
C THR A 23 27.12 -5.58 -16.96
N VAL A 24 26.62 -5.57 -15.74
CA VAL A 24 27.09 -6.41 -14.63
C VAL A 24 25.99 -7.41 -14.29
N GLN A 25 26.33 -8.70 -14.26
CA GLN A 25 25.41 -9.76 -13.81
C GLN A 25 25.47 -9.90 -12.29
N SER A 26 24.37 -10.21 -11.66
CA SER A 26 24.30 -10.33 -10.18
C SER A 26 25.25 -11.35 -9.57
N PHE A 27 25.76 -12.31 -10.36
CA PHE A 27 26.73 -13.30 -9.92
C PHE A 27 28.21 -12.89 -10.16
N ASP A 28 28.45 -11.74 -10.76
CA ASP A 28 29.82 -11.25 -11.03
C ASP A 28 30.46 -10.61 -9.77
N LYS A 29 30.14 -11.12 -8.58
CA LYS A 29 30.60 -10.60 -7.26
C LYS A 29 32.12 -10.44 -7.23
N GLN A 30 32.57 -9.23 -6.91
CA GLN A 30 33.97 -8.89 -6.77
C GLN A 30 34.86 -9.35 -7.94
N SER A 31 34.25 -9.82 -9.04
CA SER A 31 34.96 -10.24 -10.25
C SER A 31 34.91 -9.20 -11.39
N VAL A 32 34.16 -8.11 -11.17
CA VAL A 32 34.07 -6.98 -12.11
C VAL A 32 34.83 -5.80 -11.56
N LYS A 33 35.86 -5.39 -12.30
CA LYS A 33 36.67 -4.20 -12.04
C LYS A 33 36.35 -3.13 -13.08
N ILE A 34 36.07 -1.92 -12.64
CA ILE A 34 35.88 -0.75 -13.50
C ILE A 34 37.13 0.14 -13.32
N SER A 35 37.87 0.34 -14.38
CA SER A 35 39.02 1.25 -14.40
C SER A 35 38.60 2.57 -15.01
N ILE A 36 38.62 3.65 -14.21
CA ILE A 36 38.17 4.98 -14.59
C ILE A 36 39.41 5.85 -14.88
N ALA A 37 39.63 6.18 -16.13
CA ALA A 37 40.65 7.13 -16.54
C ALA A 37 40.10 8.57 -16.48
N LEU A 38 40.87 9.49 -15.97
CA LEU A 38 40.54 10.92 -15.88
C LEU A 38 41.38 11.71 -16.87
N THR A 39 40.75 12.66 -17.57
CA THR A 39 41.41 13.59 -18.47
C THR A 39 41.06 15.04 -18.16
N LYS A 40 42.01 15.95 -18.36
CA LYS A 40 41.85 17.40 -18.34
C LYS A 40 42.67 18.02 -19.46
N ASP A 41 42.12 18.94 -20.21
CA ASP A 41 42.77 19.55 -21.38
C ASP A 41 43.30 18.51 -22.36
N SER A 42 42.57 17.40 -22.56
CA SER A 42 42.94 16.25 -23.37
C SER A 42 44.20 15.50 -22.89
N GLN A 43 44.70 15.74 -21.70
CA GLN A 43 45.81 15.06 -21.06
C GLN A 43 45.34 14.19 -19.90
N THR A 44 46.08 13.15 -19.55
CA THR A 44 45.81 12.33 -18.37
C THR A 44 45.86 13.18 -17.10
N TYR A 45 44.76 13.24 -16.34
CA TYR A 45 44.71 13.99 -15.09
C TYR A 45 45.35 13.19 -13.96
N GLN A 46 46.34 13.82 -13.30
CA GLN A 46 47.03 13.19 -12.16
C GLN A 46 46.27 13.50 -10.85
N ILE A 47 45.76 12.45 -10.21
CA ILE A 47 45.06 12.55 -8.94
C ILE A 47 46.02 13.07 -7.84
N PRO A 48 45.67 14.13 -7.09
CA PRO A 48 46.52 14.66 -6.03
C PRO A 48 46.86 13.62 -4.95
N ILE A 49 48.05 13.73 -4.40
CA ILE A 49 48.48 12.86 -3.27
C ILE A 49 47.62 13.19 -2.05
N GLY A 50 47.05 12.17 -1.39
CA GLY A 50 46.18 12.34 -0.21
C GLY A 50 44.74 12.64 -0.54
N ALA A 51 44.35 12.69 -1.82
CA ALA A 51 42.93 12.81 -2.18
C ALA A 51 42.19 11.49 -1.99
N THR A 52 40.97 11.60 -1.52
CA THR A 52 40.01 10.46 -1.43
C THR A 52 39.09 10.47 -2.64
N ILE A 53 38.92 9.33 -3.26
CA ILE A 53 37.93 9.16 -4.34
C ILE A 53 36.64 8.62 -3.73
N ARG A 54 35.55 9.30 -4.01
CA ARG A 54 34.23 8.90 -3.56
C ARG A 54 33.34 8.55 -4.74
N ILE A 55 32.79 7.36 -4.74
CA ILE A 55 31.81 6.94 -5.75
C ILE A 55 30.44 6.92 -5.10
N SER A 56 29.52 7.68 -5.65
CA SER A 56 28.11 7.63 -5.25
C SER A 56 27.32 6.83 -6.26
N LEU A 57 26.58 5.84 -5.79
CA LEU A 57 25.73 4.97 -6.61
C LEU A 57 24.29 5.34 -6.39
N LEU A 58 23.59 5.65 -7.45
CA LEU A 58 22.16 5.94 -7.43
C LEU A 58 21.44 4.89 -8.28
N LYS A 59 20.70 4.01 -7.63
CA LYS A 59 19.80 3.06 -8.29
C LYS A 59 18.60 3.82 -8.85
N LEU A 60 18.45 3.84 -10.17
CA LEU A 60 17.32 4.51 -10.84
C LEU A 60 16.11 3.58 -10.89
N SER A 61 15.45 3.41 -9.75
CA SER A 61 14.19 2.70 -9.60
C SER A 61 13.21 3.58 -8.83
N ASN A 62 11.95 3.19 -8.72
CA ASN A 62 10.90 3.91 -7.96
C ASN A 62 11.24 4.16 -6.48
N GLN A 63 12.32 3.58 -6.00
CA GLN A 63 12.93 3.86 -4.68
C GLN A 63 14.41 4.15 -4.88
N ALA A 64 14.73 5.39 -5.27
CA ALA A 64 16.09 5.84 -5.49
C ALA A 64 16.94 5.70 -4.22
N GLN A 65 17.69 4.63 -4.12
CA GLN A 65 18.63 4.41 -3.02
C GLN A 65 20.00 4.93 -3.40
N LYS A 66 20.51 5.91 -2.64
CA LYS A 66 21.87 6.45 -2.81
C LYS A 66 22.84 5.73 -1.86
N ILE A 67 23.88 5.15 -2.41
CA ILE A 67 24.98 4.51 -1.67
C ILE A 67 26.27 5.26 -1.98
N ILE A 68 27.10 5.46 -0.97
CA ILE A 68 28.38 6.19 -1.08
C ILE A 68 29.51 5.22 -0.70
N VAL A 69 30.52 5.13 -1.52
CA VAL A 69 31.70 4.28 -1.30
C VAL A 69 32.98 5.10 -1.51
N ASP A 70 33.86 5.09 -0.52
CA ASP A 70 35.20 5.66 -0.66
C ASP A 70 36.14 4.59 -1.20
N VAL A 71 36.80 4.89 -2.32
CA VAL A 71 37.67 3.95 -3.03
C VAL A 71 39.11 4.30 -2.73
N PRO A 72 39.97 3.34 -2.29
CA PRO A 72 41.39 3.58 -2.09
C PRO A 72 42.05 4.01 -3.40
N ASN A 73 42.74 5.13 -3.39
CA ASN A 73 43.49 5.62 -4.53
C ASN A 73 44.90 4.97 -4.56
N THR A 74 45.02 3.91 -5.33
CA THR A 74 46.28 3.17 -5.47
C THR A 74 47.07 3.56 -6.74
N ASN A 75 46.45 4.31 -7.67
CA ASN A 75 47.04 4.74 -8.90
C ASN A 75 46.68 6.19 -9.18
N ARG A 76 47.68 7.03 -9.53
CA ARG A 76 47.46 8.46 -9.80
C ARG A 76 46.87 8.78 -11.18
N GLU A 77 46.88 7.84 -12.10
CA GLU A 77 46.44 8.02 -13.49
C GLU A 77 45.06 7.42 -13.78
N SER A 78 44.57 6.55 -12.89
CA SER A 78 43.27 5.92 -13.01
C SER A 78 42.75 5.48 -11.66
N ILE A 79 41.43 5.38 -11.55
CA ILE A 79 40.71 4.86 -10.39
C ILE A 79 40.28 3.43 -10.72
N ASP A 80 40.80 2.48 -9.97
CA ASP A 80 40.43 1.08 -10.09
C ASP A 80 39.40 0.74 -9.02
N TRP A 81 38.16 0.51 -9.44
CA TRP A 81 37.05 0.23 -8.56
C TRP A 81 36.45 -1.16 -8.82
N ILE A 82 36.36 -1.97 -7.78
CA ILE A 82 35.69 -3.26 -7.84
C ILE A 82 34.21 -3.04 -7.51
N VAL A 83 33.32 -3.51 -8.37
CA VAL A 83 31.88 -3.37 -8.19
C VAL A 83 31.46 -4.15 -6.94
N PRO A 84 30.84 -3.49 -5.97
CA PRO A 84 30.54 -4.11 -4.69
C PRO A 84 29.25 -4.94 -4.69
N ASP A 85 29.11 -5.83 -3.71
CA ASP A 85 28.06 -6.83 -3.60
C ASP A 85 26.65 -6.23 -3.39
N TYR A 86 26.51 -4.98 -2.96
CA TYR A 86 25.20 -4.37 -2.73
C TYR A 86 24.42 -4.00 -4.02
N LEU A 87 24.96 -4.32 -5.19
CA LEU A 87 24.18 -4.37 -6.43
C LEU A 87 23.52 -5.73 -6.66
N ASP A 88 23.75 -6.68 -5.78
CA ASP A 88 23.11 -8.00 -5.81
C ASP A 88 21.59 -7.89 -5.80
N GLY A 89 20.95 -8.63 -6.67
CA GLY A 89 19.49 -8.64 -6.79
C GLY A 89 18.88 -7.36 -7.38
N TYR A 90 19.68 -6.35 -7.71
CA TYR A 90 19.17 -5.16 -8.38
C TYR A 90 19.18 -5.36 -9.90
N HIS A 91 18.01 -5.12 -10.50
CA HIS A 91 17.85 -5.12 -11.95
C HIS A 91 17.51 -3.70 -12.42
N GLY A 92 18.37 -3.10 -13.22
CA GLY A 92 18.15 -1.77 -13.75
C GLY A 92 19.42 -0.94 -13.92
N VAL A 93 19.23 0.33 -14.24
CA VAL A 93 20.31 1.28 -14.45
C VAL A 93 20.78 1.87 -13.13
N VAL A 94 22.09 1.84 -12.90
CA VAL A 94 22.75 2.50 -11.76
C VAL A 94 23.58 3.65 -12.28
N ARG A 95 23.36 4.84 -11.78
CA ARG A 95 24.19 6.01 -12.04
C ARG A 95 25.31 6.07 -11.02
N CYS A 96 26.52 6.12 -11.50
CA CYS A 96 27.74 6.21 -10.71
C CYS A 96 28.33 7.62 -10.83
N GLY A 97 28.27 8.41 -9.77
CA GLY A 97 28.93 9.72 -9.69
C GLY A 97 30.31 9.57 -9.07
N VAL A 98 31.31 10.18 -9.63
CA VAL A 98 32.70 10.12 -9.15
C VAL A 98 33.12 11.48 -8.65
N TYR A 99 33.60 11.56 -7.42
CA TYR A 99 34.01 12.77 -6.75
C TYR A 99 35.44 12.64 -6.22
N LEU A 100 36.19 13.73 -6.30
CA LEU A 100 37.49 13.87 -5.69
C LEU A 100 37.37 14.73 -4.43
N LEU A 101 37.81 14.21 -3.30
CA LEU A 101 37.85 14.94 -2.03
C LEU A 101 39.31 15.17 -1.66
N HIS A 102 39.70 16.45 -1.50
CA HIS A 102 41.06 16.81 -1.09
C HIS A 102 40.98 17.98 -0.08
N GLY A 103 41.25 17.72 1.17
CA GLY A 103 41.07 18.67 2.26
C GLY A 103 39.58 18.99 2.47
N THR A 104 39.19 20.25 2.39
CA THR A 104 37.80 20.72 2.48
C THR A 104 37.12 20.87 1.12
N GLU A 105 37.84 20.63 0.03
CA GLU A 105 37.33 20.80 -1.33
C GLU A 105 36.79 19.48 -1.88
N SER A 106 35.69 19.57 -2.63
CA SER A 106 35.08 18.47 -3.36
C SER A 106 34.92 18.85 -4.83
N VAL A 107 35.49 18.05 -5.72
CA VAL A 107 35.39 18.25 -7.17
C VAL A 107 34.58 17.11 -7.78
N ASP A 108 33.54 17.45 -8.52
CA ASP A 108 32.77 16.50 -9.33
C ASP A 108 33.57 16.12 -10.58
N LEU A 109 33.90 14.85 -10.70
CA LEU A 109 34.69 14.30 -11.84
C LEU A 109 33.78 13.80 -12.97
N GLY A 110 32.48 13.73 -12.77
CA GLY A 110 31.52 13.28 -13.76
C GLY A 110 30.75 12.02 -13.35
N TYR A 111 29.95 11.53 -14.27
CA TYR A 111 29.03 10.42 -14.04
C TYR A 111 29.12 9.40 -15.17
N PHE A 112 28.95 8.14 -14.83
CA PHE A 112 28.70 7.07 -15.80
C PHE A 112 27.59 6.15 -15.34
N THR A 113 27.07 5.33 -16.24
CA THR A 113 25.99 4.38 -15.92
C THR A 113 26.45 2.95 -16.13
N ILE A 114 25.99 2.05 -15.28
CA ILE A 114 26.10 0.61 -15.47
C ILE A 114 24.69 -0.01 -15.47
N LEU A 115 24.51 -1.08 -16.22
CA LEU A 115 23.30 -1.89 -16.19
C LEU A 115 23.56 -3.12 -15.33
N SER A 116 22.81 -3.27 -14.26
CA SER A 116 22.82 -4.46 -13.42
C SER A 116 21.68 -5.39 -13.82
N ASN A 117 22.00 -6.63 -14.14
CA ASN A 117 21.03 -7.65 -14.52
C ASN A 117 21.06 -8.81 -13.52
N VAL A 118 19.88 -9.24 -13.09
CA VAL A 118 19.72 -10.51 -12.37
C VAL A 118 19.60 -11.61 -13.43
N SER A 119 20.45 -12.60 -13.36
CA SER A 119 20.38 -13.77 -14.25
C SER A 119 19.37 -14.76 -13.67
N ASP A 120 18.15 -14.77 -14.20
CA ASP A 120 17.09 -15.73 -13.85
C ASP A 120 17.15 -17.04 -14.65
N ILE A 121 18.25 -17.29 -15.39
CA ILE A 121 18.30 -18.42 -16.34
C ILE A 121 18.32 -19.79 -15.65
N ASP A 122 18.79 -19.90 -14.40
CA ASP A 122 18.93 -21.21 -13.74
C ASP A 122 17.69 -21.69 -12.96
N LYS A 123 16.65 -20.85 -12.79
CA LYS A 123 15.40 -21.27 -12.14
C LYS A 123 14.32 -21.77 -13.08
N MET A 124 14.48 -21.55 -14.38
CA MET A 124 13.45 -21.96 -15.38
C MET A 124 13.71 -23.31 -16.05
N ALA A 125 14.84 -23.97 -15.76
CA ALA A 125 15.23 -25.20 -16.47
C ALA A 125 14.66 -26.50 -15.86
N GLU A 126 14.09 -26.50 -14.66
CA GLU A 126 13.67 -27.75 -14.00
C GLU A 126 12.14 -27.99 -13.90
N GLU A 127 11.28 -27.05 -14.33
CA GLU A 127 9.82 -27.22 -14.20
C GLU A 127 9.01 -27.25 -15.50
N PHE A 128 9.64 -27.44 -16.65
CA PHE A 128 8.92 -27.62 -17.93
C PHE A 128 8.87 -29.08 -18.37
N THR A 129 8.16 -29.92 -17.61
CA THR A 129 7.65 -31.16 -18.15
C THR A 129 6.21 -31.37 -17.70
N ASP A 130 5.35 -31.55 -18.71
CA ASP A 130 4.02 -32.13 -18.66
C ASP A 130 2.89 -31.29 -18.03
N ASN A 131 2.33 -30.35 -18.82
CA ASN A 131 0.85 -30.19 -18.90
C ASN A 131 0.42 -29.00 -19.78
N VAL A 132 0.87 -28.91 -21.02
CA VAL A 132 0.42 -27.86 -21.95
C VAL A 132 -0.02 -28.45 -23.30
N PHE A 133 -1.11 -29.18 -23.34
CA PHE A 133 -1.71 -29.59 -24.61
C PHE A 133 -3.25 -29.38 -24.66
N GLY A 134 -3.74 -28.25 -24.19
CA GLY A 134 -5.19 -27.99 -24.25
C GLY A 134 -5.59 -26.54 -24.61
N GLY A 135 -4.65 -25.65 -24.78
CA GLY A 135 -4.97 -24.23 -24.96
C GLY A 135 -4.29 -23.53 -26.14
N TRP A 136 -3.60 -24.27 -26.99
CA TRP A 136 -2.73 -23.69 -28.01
C TRP A 136 -3.48 -22.93 -29.13
N GLU A 137 -4.68 -23.38 -29.51
CA GLU A 137 -5.43 -22.74 -30.60
C GLU A 137 -5.97 -21.35 -30.22
N ALA A 138 -6.41 -21.17 -28.96
CA ALA A 138 -6.83 -19.85 -28.46
C ALA A 138 -5.63 -18.91 -28.26
N ILE A 139 -4.50 -19.45 -27.79
CA ILE A 139 -3.28 -18.69 -27.63
C ILE A 139 -2.66 -18.29 -28.97
N GLU A 140 -2.81 -19.12 -30.00
CA GLU A 140 -2.31 -18.82 -31.34
C GLU A 140 -3.06 -17.66 -31.99
N GLU A 141 -4.38 -17.52 -31.77
CA GLU A 141 -5.17 -16.39 -32.28
C GLU A 141 -4.87 -15.10 -31.49
N GLU A 142 -4.78 -15.16 -30.17
CA GLU A 142 -4.37 -14.00 -29.35
C GLU A 142 -2.93 -13.57 -29.63
N LEU A 143 -2.01 -14.51 -29.87
CA LEU A 143 -0.64 -14.20 -30.32
C LEU A 143 -0.63 -13.57 -31.72
N ARG A 144 -1.57 -13.90 -32.56
CA ARG A 144 -1.71 -13.32 -33.89
C ARG A 144 -2.19 -11.88 -33.84
N GLU A 145 -3.22 -11.59 -33.01
CA GLU A 145 -3.68 -10.23 -32.77
C GLU A 145 -2.63 -9.36 -32.06
N LEU A 146 -1.93 -9.95 -31.08
CA LEU A 146 -0.82 -9.29 -30.40
C LEU A 146 0.35 -9.02 -31.37
N ASN A 147 0.68 -9.95 -32.25
CA ASN A 147 1.69 -9.75 -33.27
C ASN A 147 1.30 -8.66 -34.28
N ILE A 148 0.01 -8.53 -34.61
CA ILE A 148 -0.49 -7.43 -35.47
C ILE A 148 -0.35 -6.10 -34.73
N THR A 149 -0.70 -6.06 -33.46
CA THR A 149 -0.55 -4.86 -32.60
C THR A 149 0.93 -4.48 -32.41
N ILE A 150 1.79 -5.47 -32.18
CA ILE A 150 3.24 -5.27 -32.09
C ILE A 150 3.81 -4.83 -33.44
N ALA A 151 3.31 -5.37 -34.55
CA ALA A 151 3.74 -4.94 -35.87
C ALA A 151 3.33 -3.50 -36.17
N GLN A 152 2.12 -3.09 -35.77
CA GLN A 152 1.67 -1.70 -35.89
C GLN A 152 2.49 -0.77 -34.99
N THR A 153 2.68 -1.14 -33.72
CA THR A 153 3.51 -0.36 -32.79
C THR A 153 4.97 -0.26 -33.26
N LYS A 154 5.49 -1.29 -33.92
CA LYS A 154 6.81 -1.24 -34.55
C LYS A 154 6.87 -0.32 -35.76
N LEU A 155 5.77 -0.24 -36.53
CA LEU A 155 5.65 0.71 -37.64
C LEU A 155 5.58 2.15 -37.13
N ASP A 156 4.78 2.39 -36.10
CA ASP A 156 4.66 3.69 -35.44
C ASP A 156 6.00 4.13 -34.81
N LEU A 157 6.71 3.19 -34.15
CA LEU A 157 8.03 3.42 -33.58
C LEU A 157 9.12 3.62 -34.66
N ALA A 158 8.98 2.98 -35.82
CA ALA A 158 9.89 3.19 -36.96
C ALA A 158 9.64 4.56 -37.63
N GLU A 159 8.37 5.02 -37.66
CA GLU A 159 8.02 6.35 -38.13
C GLU A 159 8.54 7.44 -37.17
N ASP A 160 8.39 7.26 -35.86
CA ASP A 160 8.97 8.12 -34.83
C ASP A 160 10.51 8.09 -34.87
N THR A 161 11.11 6.93 -35.07
CA THR A 161 12.56 6.80 -35.25
C THR A 161 13.05 7.54 -36.49
N THR A 162 12.24 7.53 -37.56
CA THR A 162 12.55 8.27 -38.79
C THR A 162 12.44 9.78 -38.55
N GLN A 163 11.44 10.24 -37.80
CA GLN A 163 11.33 11.65 -37.39
C GLN A 163 12.48 12.11 -36.53
N VAL A 164 12.89 11.29 -35.56
CA VAL A 164 14.08 11.54 -34.72
C VAL A 164 15.35 11.58 -35.56
N ASN A 165 15.53 10.65 -36.50
CA ASN A 165 16.68 10.65 -37.40
C ASN A 165 16.68 11.86 -38.33
N ASN A 166 15.53 12.29 -38.80
CA ASN A 166 15.37 13.53 -39.60
C ASN A 166 15.69 14.77 -38.74
N ALA A 167 15.30 14.79 -37.46
CA ALA A 167 15.65 15.86 -36.54
C ALA A 167 17.16 15.88 -36.26
N ILE A 168 17.81 14.72 -36.08
CA ILE A 168 19.27 14.57 -35.93
C ILE A 168 19.98 14.99 -37.20
N ALA A 169 19.48 14.62 -38.38
CA ALA A 169 20.05 15.05 -39.68
C ALA A 169 19.95 16.56 -39.83
N ASN A 170 18.82 17.18 -39.42
CA ASN A 170 18.65 18.64 -39.40
C ASN A 170 19.60 19.32 -38.39
N ILE A 171 19.85 18.72 -37.25
CA ILE A 171 20.85 19.19 -36.27
C ILE A 171 22.25 19.10 -36.84
N ASN A 172 22.59 18.00 -37.50
CA ASN A 172 23.91 17.84 -38.14
C ASN A 172 24.11 18.81 -39.32
N ALA A 173 23.04 19.08 -40.11
CA ALA A 173 23.07 20.09 -41.13
C ALA A 173 23.23 21.51 -40.55
N LYS A 174 22.58 21.79 -39.41
CA LYS A 174 22.77 23.05 -38.68
C LYS A 174 24.17 23.18 -38.08
N ASN A 175 24.73 22.08 -37.56
CA ASN A 175 26.10 22.07 -37.06
C ASN A 175 27.13 22.34 -38.20
N THR A 176 26.92 21.77 -39.36
CA THR A 176 27.73 22.10 -40.57
C THR A 176 27.59 23.56 -40.98
N GLN A 177 26.38 24.15 -40.80
CA GLN A 177 26.17 25.60 -41.01
C GLN A 177 26.88 26.43 -39.95
N VAL A 178 26.92 25.95 -38.70
CA VAL A 178 27.65 26.62 -37.61
C VAL A 178 29.16 26.55 -37.86
N ASP A 179 29.68 25.40 -38.32
CA ASP A 179 31.10 25.25 -38.67
C ASP A 179 31.50 26.16 -39.84
N THR A 180 30.60 26.31 -40.83
CA THR A 180 30.81 27.21 -41.96
C THR A 180 30.74 28.69 -41.50
N LEU A 181 29.87 29.01 -40.55
CA LEU A 181 29.78 30.35 -39.97
C LEU A 181 30.99 30.67 -39.09
N ALA A 182 31.50 29.68 -38.33
CA ALA A 182 32.72 29.80 -37.52
C ALA A 182 33.97 30.01 -38.45
N SER A 183 34.04 29.30 -39.58
CA SER A 183 35.08 29.49 -40.58
C SER A 183 35.05 30.89 -41.19
N ASN A 184 33.84 31.35 -41.59
CA ASN A 184 33.63 32.71 -42.12
C ASN A 184 33.86 33.80 -41.03
N PHE A 185 33.70 33.44 -39.76
CA PHE A 185 33.92 34.35 -38.63
C PHE A 185 35.44 34.63 -38.43
N THR A 186 36.25 33.65 -38.64
CA THR A 186 37.74 33.77 -38.54
C THR A 186 38.25 34.78 -39.57
N ASP A 187 37.61 34.89 -40.73
CA ASP A 187 38.02 35.81 -41.79
C ASP A 187 37.43 37.21 -41.65
N ASN A 188 36.41 37.40 -40.84
CA ASN A 188 35.67 38.69 -40.74
C ASN A 188 35.69 39.37 -39.33
N VAL A 189 36.60 38.95 -38.45
CA VAL A 189 36.66 39.41 -37.04
C VAL A 189 36.86 40.95 -36.88
N ALA A 190 37.33 41.64 -37.87
CA ALA A 190 37.64 43.09 -37.75
C ALA A 190 36.42 44.03 -37.97
N THR A 191 35.24 43.54 -38.40
CA THR A 191 34.19 44.46 -38.86
C THR A 191 32.77 44.26 -38.32
N LYS A 192 32.49 43.20 -37.53
CA LYS A 192 31.08 42.91 -37.16
C LYS A 192 30.83 42.44 -35.76
N GLN A 193 31.19 43.22 -34.77
CA GLN A 193 30.91 42.92 -33.36
C GLN A 193 29.38 42.87 -33.04
N SER A 194 28.54 43.66 -33.74
CA SER A 194 27.09 43.67 -33.50
C SER A 194 26.34 42.47 -34.11
N ASP A 195 26.86 41.89 -35.18
CA ASP A 195 26.31 40.67 -35.83
C ASP A 195 26.56 39.38 -34.98
N VAL A 196 27.63 39.41 -34.18
CA VAL A 196 28.03 38.28 -33.33
C VAL A 196 27.05 38.07 -32.18
N THR A 197 26.58 39.11 -31.55
CA THR A 197 25.62 39.04 -30.44
C THR A 197 24.28 38.47 -30.87
N SER A 198 23.80 38.87 -32.06
CA SER A 198 22.56 38.36 -32.61
C SER A 198 22.64 36.86 -33.02
N LYS A 199 23.80 36.45 -33.57
CA LYS A 199 24.02 35.02 -33.92
C LYS A 199 24.25 34.14 -32.71
N TYR A 200 24.88 34.68 -31.64
CA TYR A 200 25.06 33.99 -30.37
C TYR A 200 23.73 33.71 -29.68
N ASN A 201 22.83 34.71 -29.68
CA ASN A 201 21.48 34.52 -29.13
C ASN A 201 20.65 33.49 -29.90
N ALA A 202 20.80 33.43 -31.25
CA ALA A 202 20.15 32.42 -32.07
C ALA A 202 20.72 31.00 -31.81
N PHE A 203 22.01 30.88 -31.57
CA PHE A 203 22.67 29.64 -31.19
C PHE A 203 22.21 29.13 -29.82
N ASP A 204 22.15 30.00 -28.82
CA ASP A 204 21.70 29.71 -27.46
C ASP A 204 20.23 29.23 -27.46
N THR A 205 19.40 29.85 -28.29
CA THR A 205 18.00 29.39 -28.51
C THR A 205 17.94 27.97 -29.10
N SER A 206 18.83 27.66 -30.08
CA SER A 206 18.87 26.34 -30.72
C SER A 206 19.41 25.25 -29.79
N VAL A 207 20.36 25.56 -28.92
CA VAL A 207 20.87 24.66 -27.87
C VAL A 207 19.79 24.39 -26.80
N THR A 208 19.03 25.44 -26.44
CA THR A 208 17.91 25.29 -25.50
C THR A 208 16.82 24.38 -26.07
N GLN A 209 16.53 24.49 -27.34
CA GLN A 209 15.55 23.64 -28.04
C GLN A 209 16.02 22.19 -28.16
N ALA A 210 17.29 21.94 -28.49
CA ALA A 210 17.87 20.60 -28.52
C ALA A 210 17.87 19.92 -27.13
N ASN A 211 18.15 20.68 -26.07
CA ASN A 211 18.05 20.16 -24.70
C ASN A 211 16.61 19.84 -24.29
N GLN A 212 15.62 20.57 -24.79
CA GLN A 212 14.21 20.23 -24.59
C GLN A 212 13.84 18.93 -25.30
N GLU A 213 14.24 18.76 -26.55
CA GLU A 213 14.01 17.53 -27.32
C GLU A 213 14.65 16.29 -26.68
N ILE A 214 15.85 16.44 -26.11
CA ILE A 214 16.51 15.37 -25.31
C ILE A 214 15.69 15.02 -24.06
N THR A 215 15.14 16.03 -23.39
CA THR A 215 14.28 15.83 -22.21
C THR A 215 13.00 15.07 -22.57
N ASP A 216 12.40 15.40 -23.69
CA ASP A 216 11.19 14.75 -24.21
C ASP A 216 11.47 13.30 -24.64
N ILE A 217 12.63 13.02 -25.24
CA ILE A 217 13.06 11.64 -25.59
C ILE A 217 13.31 10.80 -24.31
N LEU A 218 13.89 11.39 -23.27
CA LEU A 218 14.10 10.69 -22.00
C LEU A 218 12.77 10.38 -21.28
N ALA A 219 11.78 11.27 -21.40
CA ALA A 219 10.42 11.01 -20.91
C ALA A 219 9.76 9.86 -21.70
N LEU A 220 9.88 9.82 -23.02
CA LEU A 220 9.41 8.72 -23.86
C LEU A 220 10.10 7.37 -23.57
N GLN A 221 11.37 7.36 -23.20
CA GLN A 221 12.06 6.15 -22.73
C GLN A 221 11.51 5.65 -21.40
N GLY A 222 11.14 6.55 -20.50
CA GLY A 222 10.40 6.24 -19.27
C GLY A 222 9.07 5.55 -19.58
N ASP A 223 8.28 6.14 -20.47
CA ASP A 223 6.99 5.60 -20.92
C ASP A 223 7.13 4.21 -21.56
N VAL A 224 8.16 3.98 -22.38
CA VAL A 224 8.45 2.67 -22.98
C VAL A 224 8.85 1.64 -21.93
N SER A 225 9.59 2.02 -20.89
CA SER A 225 9.90 1.15 -19.75
C SER A 225 8.64 0.77 -18.98
N ASP A 226 7.77 1.74 -18.71
CA ASP A 226 6.48 1.53 -18.07
C ASP A 226 5.54 0.65 -18.90
N ILE A 227 5.51 0.84 -20.22
CA ILE A 227 4.77 -0.01 -21.15
C ILE A 227 5.34 -1.43 -21.16
N LYS A 228 6.64 -1.63 -21.19
CA LYS A 228 7.26 -2.95 -21.09
C LYS A 228 6.93 -3.63 -19.75
N GLN A 229 6.93 -2.90 -18.66
CA GLN A 229 6.55 -3.41 -17.35
C GLN A 229 5.05 -3.73 -17.28
N LYS A 230 4.21 -2.89 -17.87
CA LYS A 230 2.78 -3.15 -18.05
C LYS A 230 2.56 -4.39 -18.94
N ILE A 231 3.23 -4.53 -20.06
CA ILE A 231 3.16 -5.71 -20.94
C ILE A 231 3.64 -6.98 -20.22
N SER A 232 4.70 -6.93 -19.44
CA SER A 232 5.18 -8.07 -18.66
C SER A 232 4.22 -8.48 -17.53
N ASN A 233 3.42 -7.55 -17.04
CA ASN A 233 2.35 -7.79 -16.06
C ASN A 233 0.98 -8.08 -16.72
N GLN A 234 0.88 -7.93 -18.03
CA GLN A 234 -0.37 -7.74 -18.79
C GLN A 234 -1.24 -8.97 -18.97
N SER A 235 -0.83 -10.14 -18.50
CA SER A 235 -1.65 -11.34 -18.65
C SER A 235 -1.73 -12.20 -17.39
N LYS A 236 -1.24 -11.71 -16.24
CA LYS A 236 -1.28 -12.50 -15.01
C LYS A 236 -2.65 -12.42 -14.35
N VAL A 237 -3.24 -13.59 -14.16
CA VAL A 237 -4.49 -13.79 -13.42
C VAL A 237 -4.18 -14.57 -12.15
N TYR A 238 -4.55 -14.06 -11.01
CA TYR A 238 -4.39 -14.74 -9.74
C TYR A 238 -5.75 -15.22 -9.26
N GLY A 239 -5.91 -16.51 -9.03
CA GLY A 239 -7.20 -17.07 -8.65
C GLY A 239 -7.13 -18.11 -7.56
N VAL A 240 -8.28 -18.33 -6.92
CA VAL A 240 -8.49 -19.38 -5.93
C VAL A 240 -9.87 -19.99 -6.14
N LYS A 241 -9.96 -21.31 -6.25
CA LYS A 241 -11.23 -22.02 -6.41
C LYS A 241 -11.64 -22.67 -5.10
N PHE A 242 -12.83 -22.38 -4.64
CA PHE A 242 -13.47 -23.02 -3.49
C PHE A 242 -14.43 -24.09 -3.97
N THR A 243 -14.49 -25.22 -3.29
CA THR A 243 -15.37 -26.36 -3.67
C THR A 243 -16.12 -26.88 -2.46
N GLY A 244 -17.43 -27.04 -2.62
CA GLY A 244 -18.31 -27.58 -1.59
C GLY A 244 -18.29 -26.73 -0.31
N SER A 245 -18.24 -27.38 0.84
CA SER A 245 -18.22 -26.73 2.15
C SER A 245 -16.82 -26.40 2.67
N ASN A 246 -15.76 -26.69 1.91
CA ASN A 246 -14.40 -26.43 2.37
C ASN A 246 -14.11 -24.92 2.35
N ALA A 247 -13.69 -24.37 3.47
CA ALA A 247 -13.23 -22.98 3.54
C ALA A 247 -11.85 -22.77 2.88
N ALA A 248 -11.00 -23.80 2.83
CA ALA A 248 -9.74 -23.77 2.11
C ALA A 248 -9.97 -23.87 0.60
N GLY A 249 -9.31 -23.00 -0.15
CA GLY A 249 -9.35 -22.96 -1.61
C GLY A 249 -8.11 -23.56 -2.25
N ILE A 250 -8.21 -23.84 -3.54
CA ILE A 250 -7.10 -24.30 -4.38
C ILE A 250 -6.68 -23.15 -5.27
N ARG A 251 -5.40 -22.78 -5.25
CA ARG A 251 -4.85 -21.73 -6.12
C ARG A 251 -4.93 -22.12 -7.58
N THR A 252 -5.26 -21.15 -8.43
CA THR A 252 -5.43 -21.32 -9.87
C THR A 252 -4.67 -20.25 -10.63
N HIS A 253 -4.42 -20.44 -11.92
CA HIS A 253 -3.73 -19.54 -12.82
C HIS A 253 -2.33 -19.17 -12.25
N ASP A 254 -1.92 -17.92 -12.33
CA ASP A 254 -0.61 -17.44 -11.86
C ASP A 254 -0.45 -17.46 -10.32
N ALA A 255 -1.50 -17.76 -9.57
CA ALA A 255 -1.41 -17.98 -8.14
C ALA A 255 -0.92 -19.39 -7.76
N VAL A 256 -0.87 -20.33 -8.71
CA VAL A 256 -0.37 -21.69 -8.45
C VAL A 256 1.10 -21.63 -8.01
N GLY A 257 1.41 -22.29 -6.90
CA GLY A 257 2.75 -22.30 -6.30
C GLY A 257 3.09 -21.07 -5.44
N MET A 258 2.29 -19.99 -5.49
CA MET A 258 2.53 -18.82 -4.64
C MET A 258 2.22 -19.13 -3.17
N VAL A 259 3.05 -18.58 -2.29
CA VAL A 259 2.91 -18.71 -0.84
C VAL A 259 2.61 -17.35 -0.22
N ALA A 260 1.52 -17.27 0.53
CA ALA A 260 1.15 -16.08 1.31
C ALA A 260 1.68 -16.21 2.74
N ASN A 261 2.94 -15.92 2.94
CA ASN A 261 3.52 -15.89 4.28
C ASN A 261 2.92 -14.71 5.06
N VAL A 262 2.58 -14.97 6.30
CA VAL A 262 2.09 -13.96 7.26
C VAL A 262 3.11 -13.86 8.38
N GLY A 263 3.63 -12.66 8.62
CA GLY A 263 4.49 -12.39 9.77
C GLY A 263 3.72 -12.53 11.08
N VAL A 264 4.43 -12.59 12.20
CA VAL A 264 3.83 -12.69 13.55
C VAL A 264 4.47 -11.65 14.45
N ASP A 265 3.65 -10.93 15.20
CA ASP A 265 4.03 -9.85 16.11
C ASP A 265 4.84 -8.75 15.38
N ASP A 266 6.10 -8.52 15.70
CA ASP A 266 6.96 -7.51 15.07
C ASP A 266 7.78 -8.05 13.88
N GLN A 267 7.57 -9.32 13.50
CA GLN A 267 8.33 -9.98 12.44
C GLN A 267 7.63 -9.86 11.09
N LEU A 268 8.23 -9.13 10.19
CA LEU A 268 7.80 -9.06 8.79
C LEU A 268 8.38 -10.25 8.01
N VAL A 269 7.51 -10.99 7.33
CA VAL A 269 7.89 -12.10 6.44
C VAL A 269 7.43 -11.78 5.03
N GLN A 270 8.36 -11.81 4.07
CA GLN A 270 8.04 -11.59 2.67
C GLN A 270 7.17 -12.73 2.12
N ASN A 271 6.13 -12.39 1.37
CA ASN A 271 5.31 -13.34 0.63
C ASN A 271 5.33 -13.05 -0.88
N ASP A 272 4.89 -14.03 -1.69
CA ASP A 272 4.97 -13.91 -3.14
C ASP A 272 4.07 -12.81 -3.72
N PHE A 273 2.99 -12.45 -3.02
CA PHE A 273 2.08 -11.37 -3.42
C PHE A 273 2.68 -9.96 -3.23
N ASP A 274 3.81 -9.82 -2.52
CA ASP A 274 4.49 -8.53 -2.33
C ASP A 274 5.00 -7.95 -3.67
N ASN A 275 5.20 -8.82 -4.67
CA ASN A 275 5.63 -8.42 -6.01
C ASN A 275 4.48 -8.09 -6.96
N VAL A 276 3.23 -8.34 -6.56
CA VAL A 276 2.04 -8.04 -7.38
C VAL A 276 1.60 -6.58 -7.14
N SER A 277 1.48 -5.80 -8.21
CA SER A 277 1.33 -4.33 -8.13
C SER A 277 0.17 -3.86 -7.24
N PHE A 278 -1.01 -4.47 -7.37
CA PHE A 278 -2.19 -4.08 -6.61
C PHE A 278 -2.23 -4.64 -5.17
N TYR A 279 -1.26 -5.47 -4.77
CA TYR A 279 -1.02 -5.83 -3.37
C TYR A 279 -0.01 -4.91 -2.68
N LYS A 280 0.74 -4.08 -3.45
CA LYS A 280 1.55 -3.00 -2.87
C LYS A 280 0.61 -1.90 -2.42
N ARG A 281 0.55 -1.64 -1.14
CA ARG A 281 -0.37 -0.66 -0.55
C ARG A 281 0.44 0.32 0.30
N PRO A 282 1.25 1.19 -0.35
CA PRO A 282 2.13 2.09 0.37
C PRO A 282 1.32 3.08 1.20
N ARG A 283 1.74 3.30 2.46
CA ARG A 283 1.20 4.37 3.29
C ARG A 283 1.64 5.71 2.76
N CYS A 284 0.77 6.69 2.88
CA CYS A 284 1.04 8.06 2.50
C CYS A 284 0.31 9.05 3.41
N LEU A 285 0.84 10.26 3.47
CA LEU A 285 0.16 11.41 4.06
C LEU A 285 -0.64 12.12 2.98
N VAL A 286 -1.92 12.34 3.26
CA VAL A 286 -2.83 12.95 2.29
C VAL A 286 -3.61 14.11 2.87
N TYR A 287 -3.91 15.09 2.02
CA TYR A 287 -5.00 16.03 2.19
C TYR A 287 -6.08 15.76 1.15
N HIS A 288 -7.29 16.21 1.44
CA HIS A 288 -8.39 16.24 0.47
C HIS A 288 -8.70 17.70 0.13
N ASP A 289 -8.81 18.02 -1.16
CA ASP A 289 -9.27 19.33 -1.61
C ASP A 289 -10.79 19.48 -1.39
N GLN A 290 -11.35 20.64 -1.66
CA GLN A 290 -12.79 20.90 -1.46
C GLN A 290 -13.71 19.95 -2.25
N SER A 291 -13.22 19.39 -3.34
CA SER A 291 -13.91 18.39 -4.16
C SER A 291 -13.71 16.96 -3.68
N GLY A 292 -12.89 16.75 -2.63
CA GLY A 292 -12.55 15.42 -2.11
C GLY A 292 -11.43 14.70 -2.88
N ASN A 293 -10.76 15.38 -3.83
CA ASN A 293 -9.61 14.78 -4.50
C ASN A 293 -8.43 14.71 -3.54
N VAL A 294 -7.68 13.61 -3.64
CA VAL A 294 -6.52 13.36 -2.79
C VAL A 294 -5.29 14.10 -3.31
N ARG A 295 -4.60 14.76 -2.40
CA ARG A 295 -3.26 15.29 -2.59
C ARG A 295 -2.29 14.54 -1.68
N VAL A 296 -1.44 13.71 -2.28
CA VAL A 296 -0.36 13.01 -1.56
C VAL A 296 0.76 13.99 -1.25
N MET A 297 1.20 14.01 0.00
CA MET A 297 2.23 14.92 0.50
C MET A 297 3.56 14.20 0.73
N ALA A 298 3.53 12.96 1.19
CA ALA A 298 4.70 12.12 1.39
C ALA A 298 4.28 10.65 1.46
N TYR A 299 5.10 9.75 0.95
CA TYR A 299 4.99 8.32 1.21
C TYR A 299 5.83 7.91 2.42
N GLU A 300 5.49 6.79 3.03
CA GLU A 300 6.26 6.22 4.13
C GLU A 300 7.72 5.96 3.71
N GLY A 301 8.65 6.43 4.54
CA GLY A 301 10.08 6.43 4.23
C GLY A 301 10.59 7.71 3.59
N GLU A 302 9.72 8.63 3.15
CA GLU A 302 10.11 9.93 2.60
C GLU A 302 10.22 10.99 3.71
N PRO A 303 11.03 12.05 3.48
CA PRO A 303 11.11 13.19 4.39
C PRO A 303 9.72 13.84 4.61
N GLY A 304 9.40 14.13 5.87
CA GLY A 304 8.11 14.72 6.26
C GLY A 304 7.01 13.71 6.54
N PHE A 305 7.17 12.43 6.23
CA PHE A 305 6.20 11.41 6.62
C PHE A 305 6.18 11.20 8.14
N SER A 306 4.98 11.10 8.71
CA SER A 306 4.76 10.77 10.12
C SER A 306 3.45 10.02 10.28
N LEU A 307 3.45 8.95 11.05
CA LEU A 307 2.23 8.18 11.38
C LEU A 307 1.24 8.98 12.26
N GLN A 308 1.73 9.99 12.99
CA GLN A 308 0.92 10.94 13.76
C GLN A 308 0.40 12.11 12.90
N GLY A 309 0.62 12.04 11.58
CA GLY A 309 0.36 13.13 10.65
C GLY A 309 1.44 14.23 10.72
N ALA A 310 1.52 15.01 9.67
CA ALA A 310 2.40 16.17 9.58
C ALA A 310 1.64 17.36 8.97
N ILE A 311 2.07 18.57 9.30
CA ILE A 311 1.53 19.81 8.74
C ILE A 311 2.45 20.25 7.60
N PHE A 312 1.88 20.45 6.41
CA PHE A 312 2.59 20.93 5.22
C PHE A 312 2.03 22.31 4.83
N ALA A 313 2.87 23.29 4.66
CA ALA A 313 2.42 24.60 4.17
C ALA A 313 1.72 24.49 2.81
N PRO A 314 0.61 25.19 2.56
CA PRO A 314 -0.01 26.23 3.40
C PRO A 314 -1.09 25.70 4.38
N TYR A 315 -1.22 24.38 4.58
CA TYR A 315 -2.23 23.80 5.44
C TYR A 315 -1.92 24.08 6.93
N THR A 316 -2.97 24.19 7.74
CA THR A 316 -2.87 24.38 9.20
C THR A 316 -3.22 23.13 10.00
N GLU A 317 -3.75 22.11 9.34
CA GLU A 317 -4.15 20.83 9.91
C GLU A 317 -3.17 19.75 9.50
N LYS A 318 -3.18 18.62 10.23
CA LYS A 318 -2.35 17.48 9.90
C LYS A 318 -2.88 16.75 8.66
N ALA A 319 -1.99 16.38 7.75
CA ALA A 319 -2.26 15.41 6.71
C ALA A 319 -2.61 14.06 7.35
N GLN A 320 -3.54 13.34 6.73
CA GLN A 320 -4.07 12.06 7.22
C GLN A 320 -3.22 10.89 6.75
N VAL A 321 -3.10 9.85 7.57
CA VAL A 321 -2.40 8.61 7.19
C VAL A 321 -3.35 7.69 6.47
N PHE A 322 -3.15 7.56 5.18
CA PHE A 322 -3.87 6.68 4.28
C PHE A 322 -2.91 5.69 3.62
N TYR A 323 -3.41 4.74 2.89
CA TYR A 323 -2.64 3.92 1.96
C TYR A 323 -3.25 3.97 0.57
N GLU A 324 -2.39 3.89 -0.42
CA GLU A 324 -2.74 3.90 -1.82
C GLU A 324 -3.11 2.49 -2.28
N GLN A 325 -4.24 2.33 -2.94
CA GLN A 325 -4.65 1.11 -3.59
C GLN A 325 -4.63 1.30 -5.11
N ALA A 326 -3.77 0.57 -5.78
CA ALA A 326 -3.74 0.54 -7.23
C ALA A 326 -4.96 -0.20 -7.82
N PRO A 327 -5.47 0.21 -8.99
CA PRO A 327 -6.60 -0.43 -9.62
C PRO A 327 -6.30 -1.90 -9.99
N PHE A 328 -7.34 -2.71 -9.91
CA PHE A 328 -7.33 -4.10 -10.34
C PHE A 328 -8.72 -4.50 -10.84
N TYR A 329 -8.77 -5.61 -11.56
CA TYR A 329 -9.99 -6.19 -12.10
C TYR A 329 -10.28 -7.51 -11.43
N TRP A 330 -11.54 -7.89 -11.33
CA TRP A 330 -12.01 -9.13 -10.77
C TRP A 330 -13.14 -9.74 -11.61
N ASN A 331 -13.36 -11.06 -11.48
CA ASN A 331 -14.38 -11.76 -12.25
C ASN A 331 -15.79 -11.77 -11.61
N GLY A 332 -16.00 -11.05 -10.51
CA GLY A 332 -17.29 -10.97 -9.82
C GLY A 332 -17.76 -12.29 -9.16
N ASP A 333 -16.89 -13.26 -8.99
CA ASP A 333 -17.20 -14.57 -8.42
C ASP A 333 -16.49 -14.78 -7.07
N LEU A 334 -17.21 -15.22 -6.05
CA LEU A 334 -16.66 -15.55 -4.73
C LEU A 334 -16.38 -17.05 -4.54
N ASP A 335 -16.88 -17.91 -5.43
CA ASP A 335 -16.58 -19.34 -5.39
C ASP A 335 -15.30 -19.65 -6.19
N TRP A 336 -15.01 -18.83 -7.16
CA TRP A 336 -13.75 -18.86 -7.90
C TRP A 336 -13.23 -17.44 -8.13
N PRO A 337 -12.86 -16.71 -7.06
CA PRO A 337 -12.36 -15.34 -7.20
C PRO A 337 -11.06 -15.32 -8.00
N GLN A 338 -11.01 -14.42 -8.96
CA GLN A 338 -9.88 -14.17 -9.83
C GLN A 338 -9.64 -12.67 -9.92
N VAL A 339 -8.38 -12.26 -9.86
CA VAL A 339 -7.96 -10.86 -9.93
C VAL A 339 -6.80 -10.69 -10.90
N THR A 340 -6.76 -9.53 -11.55
CA THR A 340 -5.71 -9.18 -12.52
C THR A 340 -5.47 -7.67 -12.51
N ALA A 341 -4.28 -7.23 -12.96
CA ALA A 341 -3.95 -5.82 -13.12
C ALA A 341 -4.56 -5.19 -14.39
N THR A 342 -5.06 -5.99 -15.31
CA THR A 342 -5.49 -5.54 -16.65
C THR A 342 -6.93 -5.92 -16.97
N PRO A 343 -7.60 -5.14 -17.82
CA PRO A 343 -8.93 -5.50 -18.32
C PRO A 343 -8.82 -6.73 -19.22
N LEU A 344 -9.41 -7.82 -18.78
CA LEU A 344 -9.57 -9.05 -19.55
C LEU A 344 -11.05 -9.34 -19.74
N GLU A 345 -11.39 -10.12 -20.78
CA GLU A 345 -12.77 -10.59 -20.98
C GLU A 345 -13.25 -11.36 -19.75
N GLY A 346 -14.45 -11.08 -19.26
CA GLY A 346 -15.01 -11.67 -18.05
C GLY A 346 -14.52 -11.05 -16.74
N PHE A 347 -13.72 -9.98 -16.81
CA PHE A 347 -13.27 -9.23 -15.65
C PHE A 347 -13.81 -7.80 -15.68
N GLU A 348 -14.26 -7.34 -14.53
CA GLU A 348 -14.72 -5.97 -14.32
C GLU A 348 -13.76 -5.24 -13.39
N LEU A 349 -13.67 -3.94 -13.53
CA LEU A 349 -12.94 -3.09 -12.59
C LEU A 349 -13.49 -3.31 -11.18
N ALA A 350 -12.62 -3.51 -10.19
CA ALA A 350 -13.05 -3.76 -8.83
C ALA A 350 -13.92 -2.59 -8.29
N PRO A 351 -14.99 -2.88 -7.55
CA PRO A 351 -16.07 -1.90 -7.26
C PRO A 351 -15.63 -0.62 -6.58
N MET A 352 -14.49 -0.62 -5.87
CA MET A 352 -13.98 0.58 -5.23
C MET A 352 -13.44 1.64 -6.21
N PHE A 353 -13.23 1.31 -7.48
CA PHE A 353 -12.67 2.21 -8.48
C PHE A 353 -13.76 2.72 -9.42
N LYS A 354 -13.73 4.01 -9.71
CA LYS A 354 -14.59 4.62 -10.74
C LYS A 354 -13.95 4.53 -12.13
N ASN A 355 -12.64 4.68 -12.22
CA ASN A 355 -11.89 4.65 -13.46
C ASN A 355 -10.66 3.71 -13.33
N PRO A 356 -10.23 3.09 -14.43
CA PRO A 356 -9.12 2.13 -14.43
C PRO A 356 -7.74 2.76 -14.22
N THR A 357 -7.63 4.07 -14.31
CA THR A 357 -6.37 4.81 -14.08
C THR A 357 -6.27 5.41 -12.70
N ASP A 358 -7.37 5.46 -11.96
CA ASP A 358 -7.42 6.16 -10.70
C ASP A 358 -6.98 5.24 -9.55
N LYS A 359 -6.12 5.75 -8.72
CA LYS A 359 -5.80 5.13 -7.44
C LYS A 359 -6.86 5.52 -6.42
N VAL A 360 -7.16 4.62 -5.49
CA VAL A 360 -8.02 4.91 -4.34
C VAL A 360 -7.17 5.00 -3.10
N TYR A 361 -7.44 5.98 -2.26
CA TYR A 361 -6.74 6.20 -1.00
C TYR A 361 -7.66 5.84 0.16
N LEU A 362 -7.22 4.94 1.01
CA LEU A 362 -8.00 4.33 2.08
C LEU A 362 -7.34 4.60 3.43
N PRO A 363 -8.10 4.78 4.51
CA PRO A 363 -7.55 5.09 5.83
C PRO A 363 -6.78 3.92 6.42
N SER A 364 -5.56 4.16 6.90
CA SER A 364 -4.76 3.14 7.59
C SER A 364 -5.34 2.81 8.97
N TYR A 365 -5.84 3.81 9.68
CA TYR A 365 -6.32 3.68 11.06
C TYR A 365 -7.84 3.80 11.18
N TRP A 366 -8.35 3.42 12.33
CA TRP A 366 -9.71 3.70 12.73
C TRP A 366 -9.94 5.20 12.87
N LEU A 367 -11.16 5.65 12.60
CA LEU A 367 -11.58 7.02 12.79
C LEU A 367 -11.41 7.42 14.25
N GLY A 368 -10.64 8.45 14.49
CA GLY A 368 -10.47 9.10 15.78
C GLY A 368 -10.72 10.59 15.69
N LEU A 369 -10.47 11.33 16.77
CA LEU A 369 -10.58 12.78 16.82
C LEU A 369 -9.22 13.40 17.17
N ASP A 370 -8.73 14.31 16.35
CA ASP A 370 -7.63 15.21 16.66
C ASP A 370 -8.15 16.65 16.67
N ASN A 371 -8.04 17.34 17.80
CA ASN A 371 -8.59 18.68 17.99
C ASN A 371 -10.07 18.84 17.57
N GLY A 372 -10.90 17.82 17.85
CA GLY A 372 -12.33 17.81 17.53
C GLY A 372 -12.68 17.53 16.08
N LYS A 373 -11.69 17.24 15.21
CA LYS A 373 -11.88 16.82 13.82
C LYS A 373 -11.60 15.34 13.65
N ALA A 374 -12.37 14.70 12.79
CA ALA A 374 -12.15 13.30 12.45
C ALA A 374 -10.79 13.12 11.79
N CYS A 375 -10.11 12.04 12.14
CA CYS A 375 -8.78 11.74 11.63
C CYS A 375 -8.52 10.23 11.49
N SER A 376 -7.56 9.90 10.65
CA SER A 376 -6.89 8.59 10.53
C SER A 376 -5.43 8.76 10.91
N LEU A 377 -5.12 8.78 12.19
CA LEU A 377 -3.78 9.06 12.73
C LEU A 377 -3.40 8.06 13.82
N SER A 378 -2.11 7.77 13.92
CA SER A 378 -1.51 7.07 15.06
C SER A 378 -1.59 7.89 16.34
N GLY A 379 -1.63 7.22 17.48
CA GLY A 379 -1.67 7.83 18.81
C GLY A 379 -3.05 8.30 19.26
N VAL A 380 -4.05 8.26 18.39
CA VAL A 380 -5.42 8.71 18.66
C VAL A 380 -6.30 7.50 19.01
N HIS A 381 -7.18 7.64 20.01
CA HIS A 381 -8.16 6.61 20.30
C HIS A 381 -9.25 6.55 19.24
N PRO A 382 -9.64 5.33 18.77
CA PRO A 382 -10.80 5.16 17.91
C PRO A 382 -12.07 5.69 18.58
N GLU A 383 -12.94 6.35 17.82
CA GLU A 383 -14.23 6.82 18.30
C GLU A 383 -15.29 5.74 18.12
N TYR A 384 -15.96 5.36 19.23
CA TYR A 384 -17.14 4.48 19.15
C TYR A 384 -18.41 5.28 19.05
N ASN A 385 -19.19 4.96 18.03
CA ASN A 385 -20.44 5.65 17.78
C ASN A 385 -21.43 4.75 17.01
N SER A 386 -22.63 5.23 16.83
CA SER A 386 -23.56 4.71 15.84
C SER A 386 -23.08 5.07 14.43
N ILE A 387 -23.65 4.46 13.39
CA ILE A 387 -23.37 4.86 12.00
C ILE A 387 -23.67 6.35 11.82
N ASN A 388 -24.84 6.82 12.30
CA ASN A 388 -25.25 8.22 12.20
C ASN A 388 -24.24 9.16 12.89
N GLY A 389 -23.82 8.80 14.10
CA GLY A 389 -22.82 9.58 14.85
C GLY A 389 -21.45 9.56 14.19
N SER A 390 -20.99 8.42 13.70
CA SER A 390 -19.72 8.30 12.98
C SER A 390 -19.71 9.08 11.67
N MET A 391 -20.84 9.11 10.94
CA MET A 391 -21.00 9.95 9.74
C MET A 391 -20.92 11.45 10.08
N ALA A 392 -21.57 11.88 11.16
CA ALA A 392 -21.47 13.26 11.63
C ALA A 392 -20.02 13.59 12.04
N THR A 393 -19.34 12.68 12.75
CA THR A 393 -17.92 12.83 13.10
C THR A 393 -17.05 12.91 11.86
N ALA A 394 -17.18 11.99 10.89
CA ALA A 394 -16.40 12.01 9.66
C ALA A 394 -16.50 13.35 8.90
N ARG A 395 -17.71 13.92 8.86
CA ARG A 395 -17.98 15.21 8.21
C ARG A 395 -17.35 16.42 8.91
N THR A 396 -16.80 16.25 10.12
CA THR A 396 -15.98 17.30 10.75
C THR A 396 -14.62 17.48 10.08
N TYR A 397 -14.12 16.45 9.39
CA TYR A 397 -12.91 16.51 8.58
C TYR A 397 -13.20 17.10 7.19
N HIS A 398 -14.19 16.56 6.48
CA HIS A 398 -14.51 16.97 5.12
C HIS A 398 -16.00 16.77 4.82
N THR A 399 -16.64 17.70 4.07
CA THR A 399 -18.07 17.64 3.75
C THR A 399 -18.47 16.39 2.94
N ARG A 400 -17.53 15.86 2.14
CA ARG A 400 -17.70 14.62 1.36
C ARG A 400 -17.19 13.37 2.10
N ALA A 401 -16.88 13.50 3.39
CA ALA A 401 -16.48 12.35 4.18
C ALA A 401 -17.68 11.43 4.46
N HIS A 402 -17.36 10.14 4.44
CA HIS A 402 -18.28 9.05 4.74
C HIS A 402 -17.50 7.93 5.45
N LEU A 403 -18.18 6.84 5.80
CA LEU A 403 -17.54 5.68 6.40
C LEU A 403 -17.12 4.67 5.32
N GLU A 404 -16.57 3.55 5.76
CA GLU A 404 -16.23 2.45 4.87
C GLU A 404 -17.44 2.04 4.01
N THR A 405 -17.19 1.72 2.74
CA THR A 405 -18.23 1.29 1.80
C THR A 405 -18.15 -0.23 1.55
N MET A 406 -19.26 -0.82 1.13
CA MET A 406 -19.27 -2.22 0.72
C MET A 406 -18.39 -2.45 -0.53
N ASP A 407 -18.28 -1.43 -1.40
CA ASP A 407 -17.38 -1.46 -2.56
C ASP A 407 -15.92 -1.65 -2.13
N ALA A 408 -15.47 -0.88 -1.15
CA ALA A 408 -14.11 -1.00 -0.62
C ALA A 408 -13.93 -2.33 0.13
N ARG A 409 -14.88 -2.68 1.01
CA ARG A 409 -14.84 -3.92 1.80
C ARG A 409 -14.75 -5.16 0.91
N MET A 410 -15.60 -5.27 -0.11
CA MET A 410 -15.64 -6.43 -0.99
C MET A 410 -14.41 -6.51 -1.89
N SER A 411 -13.95 -5.38 -2.41
CA SER A 411 -12.71 -5.33 -3.20
C SER A 411 -11.50 -5.83 -2.38
N GLU A 412 -11.38 -5.41 -1.11
CA GLU A 412 -10.34 -5.90 -0.21
C GLU A 412 -10.52 -7.39 0.13
N TYR A 413 -11.75 -7.83 0.38
CA TYR A 413 -12.02 -9.23 0.70
C TYR A 413 -11.63 -10.18 -0.43
N VAL A 414 -11.91 -9.82 -1.68
CA VAL A 414 -11.48 -10.60 -2.85
C VAL A 414 -9.95 -10.72 -2.90
N LEU A 415 -9.22 -9.64 -2.63
CA LEU A 415 -7.75 -9.70 -2.54
C LEU A 415 -7.30 -10.65 -1.42
N GLN A 416 -7.93 -10.60 -0.24
CA GLN A 416 -7.62 -11.49 0.88
C GLN A 416 -7.90 -12.97 0.54
N LEU A 417 -9.02 -13.26 -0.13
CA LEU A 417 -9.34 -14.62 -0.59
C LEU A 417 -8.26 -15.17 -1.52
N VAL A 418 -7.81 -14.37 -2.47
CA VAL A 418 -6.78 -14.78 -3.44
C VAL A 418 -5.41 -14.88 -2.76
N GLU A 419 -5.06 -13.95 -1.87
CA GLU A 419 -3.79 -13.98 -1.15
C GLU A 419 -3.72 -15.19 -0.20
N PHE A 420 -4.71 -15.39 0.65
CA PHE A 420 -4.66 -16.42 1.68
C PHE A 420 -5.13 -17.81 1.20
N ALA A 421 -5.78 -17.88 0.06
CA ALA A 421 -6.40 -19.11 -0.47
C ALA A 421 -7.34 -19.79 0.53
N THR A 422 -8.02 -19.00 1.36
CA THR A 422 -9.01 -19.49 2.31
C THR A 422 -10.07 -18.45 2.60
N ARG A 423 -11.29 -18.91 2.89
CA ARG A 423 -12.36 -18.11 3.47
C ARG A 423 -12.26 -18.00 5.00
N ASP A 424 -11.52 -18.91 5.64
CA ASP A 424 -11.20 -18.89 7.07
C ASP A 424 -9.96 -18.03 7.31
N VAL A 425 -10.07 -16.73 7.00
CA VAL A 425 -8.95 -15.78 7.10
C VAL A 425 -8.48 -15.57 8.54
N GLN A 426 -9.39 -15.72 9.53
CA GLN A 426 -9.07 -15.61 10.95
C GLN A 426 -8.10 -16.73 11.41
N ASN A 427 -8.04 -17.84 10.71
CA ASN A 427 -7.11 -18.93 11.00
C ASN A 427 -5.70 -18.69 10.43
N VAL A 428 -5.60 -17.87 9.39
CA VAL A 428 -4.33 -17.53 8.72
C VAL A 428 -3.73 -16.27 9.32
N MET A 429 -4.56 -15.26 9.58
CA MET A 429 -4.17 -13.99 10.15
C MET A 429 -5.12 -13.65 11.30
N THR A 430 -4.67 -13.94 12.53
CA THR A 430 -5.46 -13.73 13.73
C THR A 430 -5.54 -12.24 14.07
N GLY A 431 -6.76 -11.73 14.18
CA GLY A 431 -7.02 -10.36 14.66
C GLY A 431 -6.98 -10.26 16.19
N ALA A 432 -6.93 -9.03 16.69
CA ALA A 432 -6.92 -8.75 18.13
C ALA A 432 -8.24 -9.13 18.79
N MET A 433 -8.23 -10.17 19.60
CA MET A 433 -9.38 -10.72 20.31
C MET A 433 -9.17 -10.67 21.84
N SER A 434 -8.88 -9.51 22.37
CA SER A 434 -8.69 -9.35 23.83
C SER A 434 -10.05 -9.39 24.53
N ASN A 435 -10.33 -10.52 25.16
CA ASN A 435 -11.62 -10.84 25.77
C ASN A 435 -11.69 -10.49 27.27
N ARG A 436 -11.37 -9.24 27.64
CA ARG A 436 -11.49 -8.82 29.05
C ARG A 436 -12.55 -7.74 29.27
N TYR A 437 -13.54 -7.68 28.37
CA TYR A 437 -14.58 -6.65 28.41
C TYR A 437 -15.55 -6.80 29.60
N ASN A 438 -16.02 -8.02 29.86
CA ASN A 438 -16.95 -8.34 30.95
C ASN A 438 -16.33 -9.20 32.06
N ALA A 439 -15.01 -9.20 32.18
CA ALA A 439 -14.33 -10.00 33.18
C ALA A 439 -14.46 -9.42 34.59
N ASP A 440 -14.30 -10.28 35.59
CA ASP A 440 -14.21 -9.89 36.99
C ASP A 440 -12.77 -9.55 37.38
N ASP A 441 -12.10 -8.73 36.58
CA ASP A 441 -10.74 -8.27 36.83
C ASP A 441 -10.80 -7.04 37.72
N ILE A 442 -10.60 -7.24 39.00
CA ILE A 442 -10.76 -6.21 40.03
C ILE A 442 -9.44 -5.86 40.71
N SER A 443 -9.35 -4.60 41.13
CA SER A 443 -8.28 -4.17 42.05
C SER A 443 -8.37 -4.86 43.38
N ILE A 444 -7.26 -5.40 43.86
CA ILE A 444 -7.16 -5.98 45.20
C ILE A 444 -6.74 -4.98 46.28
N LEU A 445 -6.26 -3.80 45.88
CA LEU A 445 -5.79 -2.72 46.73
C LEU A 445 -6.53 -1.42 46.43
N ALA A 446 -6.68 -0.58 47.45
CA ALA A 446 -6.95 0.85 47.26
C ALA A 446 -5.60 1.58 47.19
N GLU A 447 -5.42 2.40 46.15
CA GLU A 447 -4.24 3.23 45.99
C GLU A 447 -4.65 4.68 45.61
N GLU A 448 -3.94 5.64 46.14
CA GLU A 448 -4.20 7.05 45.91
C GLU A 448 -3.10 7.66 45.03
N SER A 449 -3.50 8.59 44.14
CA SER A 449 -2.59 9.33 43.25
C SER A 449 -1.63 8.44 42.49
N THR A 450 -2.15 7.38 41.86
CA THR A 450 -1.39 6.34 41.14
C THR A 450 -1.80 6.19 39.70
N ASN A 451 -0.89 5.69 38.86
CA ASN A 451 -1.15 5.26 37.49
C ASN A 451 -1.08 3.73 37.35
N ARG A 452 -1.42 2.99 38.40
CA ARG A 452 -1.40 1.53 38.37
C ARG A 452 -2.62 0.94 39.07
N ILE A 453 -2.95 -0.27 38.66
CA ILE A 453 -3.94 -1.12 39.33
C ILE A 453 -3.28 -2.46 39.68
N VAL A 454 -3.45 -2.93 40.93
CA VAL A 454 -2.91 -4.22 41.38
C VAL A 454 -4.06 -5.23 41.35
N MET A 455 -3.83 -6.38 40.71
CA MET A 455 -4.80 -7.46 40.58
C MET A 455 -4.14 -8.83 40.64
N ALA A 456 -4.94 -9.88 40.85
CA ALA A 456 -4.42 -11.25 40.87
C ALA A 456 -3.68 -11.62 39.58
N ASN A 457 -2.62 -12.44 39.68
CA ASN A 457 -1.83 -12.89 38.54
C ASN A 457 -2.70 -13.46 37.44
N ALA A 458 -3.73 -14.27 37.74
CA ALA A 458 -4.61 -14.88 36.78
C ALA A 458 -5.39 -13.87 35.91
N SER A 459 -5.75 -12.70 36.48
CA SER A 459 -6.37 -11.59 35.77
C SER A 459 -5.34 -10.77 35.00
N ALA A 460 -4.23 -10.38 35.68
CA ALA A 460 -3.22 -9.52 35.07
C ALA A 460 -2.53 -10.17 33.86
N ASP A 461 -2.32 -11.50 33.89
CA ASP A 461 -1.74 -12.28 32.78
C ASP A 461 -2.60 -12.31 31.51
N GLN A 462 -3.83 -11.86 31.60
CA GLN A 462 -4.73 -11.74 30.45
C GLN A 462 -4.55 -10.43 29.68
N TYR A 463 -3.85 -9.47 30.25
CA TYR A 463 -3.55 -8.18 29.63
C TYR A 463 -2.15 -8.19 29.03
N VAL A 464 -1.91 -7.24 28.11
CA VAL A 464 -0.62 -7.04 27.46
C VAL A 464 -0.26 -5.56 27.42
N VAL A 465 1.03 -5.25 27.40
CA VAL A 465 1.53 -3.88 27.25
C VAL A 465 1.04 -3.31 25.91
N GLY A 466 0.63 -2.04 25.92
CA GLY A 466 0.06 -1.36 24.77
C GLY A 466 -1.46 -1.48 24.65
N GLN A 467 -2.10 -2.41 25.39
CA GLN A 467 -3.54 -2.59 25.37
C GLN A 467 -4.27 -1.39 26.01
N THR A 468 -5.38 -0.99 25.39
CA THR A 468 -6.26 0.05 25.95
C THR A 468 -7.25 -0.57 26.93
N ILE A 469 -7.35 0.03 28.12
CA ILE A 469 -8.25 -0.39 29.19
C ILE A 469 -9.10 0.78 29.71
N CYS A 470 -10.21 0.45 30.34
CA CYS A 470 -10.97 1.34 31.22
C CYS A 470 -11.01 0.79 32.62
N ILE A 471 -11.07 1.67 33.61
CA ILE A 471 -11.25 1.35 35.02
C ILE A 471 -12.51 2.03 35.53
N GLY A 472 -13.34 1.29 36.23
CA GLY A 472 -14.60 1.81 36.75
C GLY A 472 -15.05 1.13 38.04
N THR A 473 -16.05 1.73 38.69
CA THR A 473 -16.69 1.17 39.90
C THR A 473 -17.63 -0.01 39.61
N THR A 474 -17.94 -0.23 38.33
CA THR A 474 -18.78 -1.34 37.85
C THR A 474 -18.10 -2.02 36.66
N LYS A 475 -18.51 -3.26 36.35
CA LYS A 475 -18.09 -3.94 35.10
C LYS A 475 -18.33 -3.02 33.92
N ASN A 476 -17.37 -2.95 33.01
CA ASN A 476 -17.39 -2.05 31.84
C ASN A 476 -17.39 -0.56 32.15
N GLY A 477 -17.36 -0.18 33.41
CA GLY A 477 -17.29 1.21 33.79
C GLY A 477 -15.99 1.88 33.31
N SER A 478 -16.07 3.21 33.16
CA SER A 478 -14.92 4.05 32.78
C SER A 478 -14.88 5.35 33.60
N ASN A 479 -15.58 5.35 34.73
CA ASN A 479 -15.74 6.53 35.57
C ASN A 479 -14.52 6.82 36.46
N ILE A 480 -13.51 5.92 36.52
CA ILE A 480 -12.22 6.14 37.17
C ILE A 480 -11.16 6.47 36.13
N ALA A 481 -10.95 5.60 35.14
CA ALA A 481 -10.06 5.86 34.00
C ALA A 481 -10.74 5.44 32.69
N ALA A 482 -10.68 6.32 31.70
CA ALA A 482 -11.27 6.09 30.38
C ALA A 482 -10.18 5.97 29.32
N ARG A 483 -10.07 4.80 28.68
CA ARG A 483 -9.17 4.55 27.53
C ARG A 483 -7.71 4.88 27.83
N VAL A 484 -7.19 4.43 28.96
CA VAL A 484 -5.75 4.49 29.28
C VAL A 484 -5.03 3.28 28.67
N VAL A 485 -3.74 3.43 28.37
CA VAL A 485 -2.92 2.41 27.71
C VAL A 485 -1.94 1.81 28.70
N ILE A 486 -1.88 0.50 28.77
CA ILE A 486 -0.95 -0.25 29.64
C ILE A 486 0.49 0.01 29.19
N THR A 487 1.33 0.48 30.12
CA THR A 487 2.75 0.78 29.88
C THR A 487 3.67 -0.29 30.44
N SER A 488 3.28 -0.97 31.55
CA SER A 488 3.99 -2.13 32.07
C SER A 488 3.05 -3.07 32.84
N ILE A 489 3.50 -4.33 33.00
CA ILE A 489 2.85 -5.35 33.84
C ILE A 489 3.95 -6.00 34.64
N ASP A 490 4.04 -5.64 35.91
CA ASP A 490 5.16 -6.01 36.80
C ASP A 490 4.70 -6.90 37.95
N VAL A 491 5.58 -7.72 38.48
CA VAL A 491 5.31 -8.49 39.69
C VAL A 491 5.14 -7.54 40.88
N TYR A 492 3.99 -7.58 41.52
CA TYR A 492 3.73 -6.84 42.76
C TYR A 492 4.13 -7.69 44.00
N ASP A 493 3.65 -8.93 44.05
CA ASP A 493 4.03 -9.96 45.02
C ASP A 493 3.88 -11.36 44.40
N ALA A 494 3.96 -12.41 45.19
CA ALA A 494 3.90 -13.80 44.71
C ALA A 494 2.55 -14.14 44.01
N SER A 495 1.45 -13.47 44.35
CA SER A 495 0.09 -13.77 43.89
C SER A 495 -0.49 -12.69 42.97
N ASN A 496 0.16 -11.53 42.90
CA ASN A 496 -0.41 -10.34 42.28
C ASN A 496 0.59 -9.62 41.37
N LYS A 497 0.04 -8.93 40.35
CA LYS A 497 0.78 -8.05 39.47
C LYS A 497 0.20 -6.64 39.49
N ALA A 498 1.08 -5.68 39.25
CA ALA A 498 0.73 -4.28 39.04
C ALA A 498 0.68 -4.00 37.55
N ILE A 499 -0.45 -3.52 37.06
CA ILE A 499 -0.61 -3.00 35.70
C ILE A 499 -0.49 -1.49 35.76
N THR A 500 0.59 -0.95 35.20
CA THR A 500 0.81 0.49 35.07
C THR A 500 0.24 0.97 33.73
N PHE A 501 -0.32 2.19 33.71
CA PHE A 501 -0.94 2.78 32.54
C PHE A 501 -0.57 4.26 32.37
N ASP A 502 -0.76 4.79 31.16
CA ASP A 502 -0.54 6.21 30.85
C ASP A 502 -1.65 7.10 31.46
N GLY A 503 -1.47 8.41 31.39
CA GLY A 503 -2.41 9.39 31.89
C GLY A 503 -2.02 10.03 33.22
N SER A 504 -2.94 10.80 33.80
CA SER A 504 -2.71 11.45 35.09
C SER A 504 -2.93 10.47 36.24
N PRO A 505 -2.24 10.64 37.37
CA PRO A 505 -2.49 9.84 38.58
C PRO A 505 -3.95 9.92 39.05
N LEU A 506 -4.48 8.79 39.49
CA LEU A 506 -5.88 8.60 39.87
C LEU A 506 -5.98 7.91 41.23
N ASN A 507 -7.15 8.00 41.87
CA ASN A 507 -7.46 7.19 43.04
C ASN A 507 -8.18 5.93 42.59
N ILE A 508 -7.59 4.77 42.85
CA ILE A 508 -8.09 3.46 42.50
C ILE A 508 -8.65 2.79 43.74
N PRO A 509 -9.97 2.63 43.94
CA PRO A 509 -10.51 1.91 45.10
C PRO A 509 -10.30 0.40 44.96
N VAL A 510 -10.26 -0.31 46.06
CA VAL A 510 -10.35 -1.77 46.07
C VAL A 510 -11.64 -2.21 45.42
N GLY A 511 -11.60 -3.26 44.56
CA GLY A 511 -12.75 -3.73 43.80
C GLY A 511 -13.07 -2.94 42.55
N ALA A 512 -12.24 -1.96 42.17
CA ALA A 512 -12.36 -1.30 40.88
C ALA A 512 -12.19 -2.31 39.73
N PHE A 513 -13.14 -2.31 38.80
CA PHE A 513 -13.12 -3.21 37.64
C PHE A 513 -12.24 -2.67 36.52
N THR A 514 -11.46 -3.56 35.94
CA THR A 514 -10.69 -3.28 34.70
C THR A 514 -11.35 -3.99 33.52
N SER A 515 -11.45 -3.32 32.39
CA SER A 515 -12.00 -3.90 31.17
C SER A 515 -11.25 -3.43 29.93
N SER A 516 -11.02 -4.37 29.00
CA SER A 516 -10.38 -4.05 27.72
C SER A 516 -11.27 -3.20 26.82
N ARG A 517 -10.63 -2.42 25.95
CA ARG A 517 -11.26 -1.58 24.91
C ARG A 517 -10.54 -1.79 23.57
N ALA A 518 -11.11 -1.23 22.50
CA ALA A 518 -10.41 -1.12 21.24
C ALA A 518 -9.05 -0.41 21.46
N TRP A 519 -8.03 -0.95 20.86
CA TRP A 519 -6.68 -0.44 20.99
C TRP A 519 -6.58 0.99 20.45
N ARG A 520 -5.72 1.79 21.06
CA ARG A 520 -5.35 3.09 20.51
C ARG A 520 -4.68 2.88 19.16
N ASN A 521 -5.06 3.68 18.14
CA ASN A 521 -4.41 3.69 16.84
C ASN A 521 -2.89 3.83 17.02
N GLY A 522 -2.12 3.08 16.27
CA GLY A 522 -0.66 3.08 16.36
C GLY A 522 -0.06 1.95 17.17
N ALA A 523 -0.86 1.07 17.75
CA ALA A 523 -0.34 -0.12 18.44
C ALA A 523 0.49 -1.04 17.53
N THR A 524 0.29 -0.96 16.20
CA THR A 524 1.06 -1.70 15.18
C THR A 524 2.18 -0.89 14.54
N ASP A 525 2.46 0.33 14.99
CA ASP A 525 3.45 1.23 14.34
C ASP A 525 4.89 0.70 14.45
N ILE A 526 5.17 -0.14 15.45
CA ILE A 526 6.45 -0.83 15.59
C ILE A 526 6.63 -1.97 14.57
N VAL A 527 5.53 -2.42 13.98
CA VAL A 527 5.52 -3.48 12.96
C VAL A 527 5.94 -2.89 11.62
N LYS A 528 7.02 -3.39 11.04
CA LYS A 528 7.56 -2.93 9.75
C LYS A 528 6.73 -3.43 8.56
N ALA A 529 5.42 -3.17 8.56
CA ALA A 529 4.49 -3.72 7.57
C ALA A 529 3.76 -2.63 6.77
N SER A 530 4.35 -1.46 6.60
CA SER A 530 3.71 -0.32 5.94
C SER A 530 3.31 -0.57 4.48
N SER A 531 4.16 -1.21 3.71
CA SER A 531 3.87 -1.65 2.33
C SER A 531 4.22 -3.12 2.12
N GLY A 532 4.45 -3.84 3.21
CA GLY A 532 4.93 -5.20 3.18
C GLY A 532 3.83 -6.23 3.38
N SER A 533 4.27 -7.45 3.67
CA SER A 533 3.41 -8.59 3.92
C SER A 533 2.50 -8.40 5.12
N PRO A 534 1.36 -9.10 5.17
CA PRO A 534 0.47 -9.11 6.33
C PRO A 534 1.20 -9.60 7.59
N VAL A 535 0.84 -9.01 8.73
CA VAL A 535 1.36 -9.42 10.05
C VAL A 535 0.21 -9.70 11.00
N SER A 536 0.19 -10.92 11.54
CA SER A 536 -0.72 -11.39 12.57
C SER A 536 -0.10 -11.22 13.96
N ASN A 537 -0.72 -11.81 14.96
CA ASN A 537 -0.19 -11.91 16.30
C ASN A 537 -0.17 -13.37 16.79
N SER A 538 0.69 -13.68 17.76
CA SER A 538 0.93 -15.06 18.23
C SER A 538 -0.18 -15.62 19.12
N ASN A 539 -1.03 -14.78 19.72
CA ASN A 539 -1.96 -15.20 20.77
C ASN A 539 -3.37 -14.58 20.69
N GLY A 540 -3.69 -13.85 19.60
CA GLY A 540 -4.96 -13.15 19.45
C GLY A 540 -5.14 -11.91 20.33
N ARG A 541 -4.11 -11.47 21.06
CA ARG A 541 -4.19 -10.34 21.99
C ARG A 541 -3.70 -9.03 21.41
N TYR A 542 -2.79 -9.08 20.42
CA TYR A 542 -2.20 -7.91 19.77
C TYR A 542 -2.99 -7.51 18.52
N PRO A 543 -2.95 -6.24 18.14
CA PRO A 543 -3.41 -5.80 16.82
C PRO A 543 -2.69 -6.51 15.68
N CYS A 544 -3.34 -6.53 14.52
CA CYS A 544 -2.79 -7.07 13.31
C CYS A 544 -2.81 -6.03 12.19
N ILE A 545 -2.04 -6.27 11.13
CA ILE A 545 -2.00 -5.37 9.98
C ILE A 545 -2.06 -6.18 8.69
N TRP A 546 -2.95 -5.81 7.79
CA TRP A 546 -3.02 -6.35 6.45
C TRP A 546 -2.70 -5.24 5.45
N ARG A 547 -1.47 -5.29 4.94
CA ARG A 547 -1.01 -4.42 3.85
C ARG A 547 -1.40 -2.95 4.07
N SER A 548 -0.90 -2.35 5.14
CA SER A 548 -1.13 -0.97 5.58
C SER A 548 -2.50 -0.67 6.20
N LYS A 549 -3.45 -1.60 6.17
CA LYS A 549 -4.71 -1.50 6.92
C LYS A 549 -4.54 -2.12 8.30
N VAL A 550 -4.58 -1.28 9.33
CA VAL A 550 -4.48 -1.71 10.73
C VAL A 550 -5.81 -2.30 11.18
N ASP A 551 -5.77 -3.43 11.87
CA ASP A 551 -6.93 -4.14 12.42
C ASP A 551 -8.08 -4.28 11.41
N PRO A 552 -7.89 -5.02 10.31
CA PRO A 552 -8.89 -5.12 9.25
C PRO A 552 -10.16 -5.86 9.67
N TRP A 553 -10.10 -6.68 10.73
CA TRP A 553 -11.21 -7.37 11.40
C TRP A 553 -10.83 -7.75 12.84
N ALA A 554 -11.78 -8.28 13.61
CA ALA A 554 -11.69 -8.80 14.98
C ALA A 554 -11.42 -7.76 16.09
N MET A 555 -10.86 -6.59 15.82
CA MET A 555 -10.69 -5.53 16.82
C MET A 555 -12.06 -4.94 17.22
N ALA A 556 -12.84 -4.57 16.25
CA ALA A 556 -14.16 -4.00 16.39
C ALA A 556 -14.95 -4.16 15.09
N TYR A 557 -16.27 -4.06 15.19
CA TYR A 557 -17.11 -3.94 14.01
C TYR A 557 -16.84 -2.62 13.27
N SER A 558 -16.61 -2.70 11.96
CA SER A 558 -16.52 -1.53 11.08
C SER A 558 -17.89 -1.19 10.52
N GLY A 559 -18.35 0.03 10.72
CA GLY A 559 -19.60 0.52 10.17
C GLY A 559 -19.51 0.77 8.66
N ILE A 560 -20.47 0.23 7.91
CA ILE A 560 -20.65 0.42 6.46
C ILE A 560 -21.73 1.46 6.24
N SER A 561 -21.42 2.56 5.52
CA SER A 561 -22.38 3.67 5.36
C SER A 561 -23.20 3.62 4.07
N ASP A 562 -22.86 2.76 3.12
CA ASP A 562 -23.52 2.70 1.82
C ASP A 562 -24.45 1.51 1.63
N VAL A 563 -24.68 0.73 2.69
CA VAL A 563 -25.67 -0.36 2.70
C VAL A 563 -26.53 -0.28 3.96
N LEU A 564 -27.83 -0.35 3.78
CA LEU A 564 -28.83 -0.48 4.85
C LEU A 564 -29.75 -1.67 4.60
N ILE A 565 -30.28 -2.23 5.66
CA ILE A 565 -31.22 -3.35 5.58
C ILE A 565 -32.60 -2.88 6.04
N GLN A 566 -33.62 -3.10 5.21
CA GLN A 566 -35.02 -2.87 5.56
C GLN A 566 -35.71 -4.20 5.85
N ARG A 567 -36.32 -4.29 6.99
CA ARG A 567 -37.22 -5.39 7.34
C ARG A 567 -38.64 -4.99 6.97
N ILE A 568 -39.33 -5.79 6.20
CA ILE A 568 -40.74 -5.65 5.86
C ILE A 568 -41.53 -6.87 6.34
N GLY A 569 -42.86 -6.79 6.37
CA GLY A 569 -43.73 -7.81 6.91
C GLY A 569 -44.00 -7.64 8.41
N THR A 570 -44.97 -8.39 8.95
CA THR A 570 -45.41 -8.33 10.35
C THR A 570 -44.83 -9.46 11.21
N GLY A 571 -44.17 -10.45 10.59
CA GLY A 571 -43.59 -11.61 11.28
C GLY A 571 -44.63 -12.70 11.62
N THR A 572 -45.79 -12.65 11.01
CA THR A 572 -46.81 -13.74 11.11
C THR A 572 -46.54 -14.80 10.02
N PRO A 573 -47.12 -16.01 10.15
CA PRO A 573 -47.00 -17.00 9.08
C PRO A 573 -47.52 -16.53 7.72
N GLU A 574 -48.55 -15.67 7.73
CA GLU A 574 -49.19 -15.12 6.54
C GLU A 574 -48.39 -13.92 5.93
N ASP A 575 -47.63 -13.25 6.75
CA ASP A 575 -46.80 -12.08 6.36
C ASP A 575 -45.43 -12.15 7.06
N PRO A 576 -44.56 -13.10 6.66
CA PRO A 576 -43.27 -13.31 7.30
C PRO A 576 -42.33 -12.12 7.07
N TYR A 577 -41.37 -11.93 7.98
CA TYR A 577 -40.35 -10.91 7.79
C TYR A 577 -39.46 -11.23 6.56
N ILE A 578 -39.27 -10.21 5.73
CA ILE A 578 -38.39 -10.20 4.59
C ILE A 578 -37.33 -9.11 4.84
N TYR A 579 -36.08 -9.44 4.57
CA TYR A 579 -34.94 -8.54 4.78
C TYR A 579 -34.34 -8.15 3.43
N ASN A 580 -34.51 -6.89 3.06
CA ASN A 580 -34.03 -6.31 1.82
C ASN A 580 -32.78 -5.48 2.08
N ALA A 581 -31.71 -5.71 1.33
CA ALA A 581 -30.57 -4.80 1.30
C ALA A 581 -30.81 -3.65 0.31
N TYR A 582 -30.33 -2.48 0.67
CA TYR A 582 -30.34 -1.28 -0.16
C TYR A 582 -28.93 -0.72 -0.25
N LYS A 583 -28.48 -0.41 -1.45
CA LYS A 583 -27.18 0.23 -1.75
C LYS A 583 -27.40 1.71 -2.01
N LEU A 584 -26.62 2.56 -1.36
CA LEU A 584 -26.58 4.00 -1.59
C LEU A 584 -25.80 4.30 -2.87
N LYS A 585 -26.35 5.12 -3.76
CA LYS A 585 -25.74 5.48 -5.06
C LYS A 585 -24.44 6.27 -4.89
N ASP A 586 -24.38 7.16 -3.93
CA ASP A 586 -23.19 7.95 -3.55
C ASP A 586 -23.11 7.96 -2.01
N PRO A 587 -22.04 7.44 -1.40
CA PRO A 587 -21.93 7.35 0.06
C PRO A 587 -21.93 8.71 0.77
N THR A 588 -21.65 9.80 0.06
CA THR A 588 -21.72 11.17 0.60
C THR A 588 -23.15 11.63 0.87
N LEU A 589 -24.13 10.98 0.24
CA LEU A 589 -25.57 11.29 0.38
C LEU A 589 -26.22 10.59 1.58
N TYR A 590 -25.46 9.86 2.40
CA TYR A 590 -26.01 9.20 3.58
C TYR A 590 -26.76 10.20 4.48
N ASN A 591 -28.00 9.87 4.79
CA ASN A 591 -28.91 10.72 5.58
C ASN A 591 -29.50 9.95 6.77
N ASN A 592 -28.77 9.89 7.89
CA ASN A 592 -29.25 9.39 9.20
C ASN A 592 -29.95 8.01 9.16
N GLY A 593 -29.57 7.14 8.21
CA GLY A 593 -30.17 5.81 8.09
C GLY A 593 -31.55 5.80 7.46
N VAL A 594 -31.97 6.88 6.80
CA VAL A 594 -33.20 6.94 6.02
C VAL A 594 -32.99 6.39 4.63
N ILE A 595 -33.82 5.41 4.24
CA ILE A 595 -33.82 4.86 2.88
C ILE A 595 -34.74 5.73 2.04
N ASP A 596 -34.18 6.51 1.14
CA ASP A 596 -34.84 7.44 0.21
C ASP A 596 -34.55 7.09 -1.25
N ASP A 597 -34.86 7.98 -2.20
CA ASP A 597 -34.62 7.77 -3.65
C ASP A 597 -33.14 7.64 -4.06
N ASN A 598 -32.22 7.96 -3.16
CA ASN A 598 -30.78 7.75 -3.38
C ASN A 598 -30.35 6.29 -3.16
N TRP A 599 -31.22 5.46 -2.64
CA TRP A 599 -30.98 4.06 -2.38
C TRP A 599 -31.56 3.16 -3.46
N VAL A 600 -30.85 2.12 -3.82
CA VAL A 600 -31.28 1.10 -4.79
C VAL A 600 -31.43 -0.23 -4.05
N LYS A 601 -32.61 -0.84 -4.19
CA LYS A 601 -32.84 -2.18 -3.65
C LYS A 601 -31.97 -3.20 -4.38
N VAL A 602 -31.31 -4.05 -3.62
CA VAL A 602 -30.53 -5.19 -4.12
C VAL A 602 -31.48 -6.34 -4.49
N ASP A 603 -31.16 -7.05 -5.56
CA ASP A 603 -32.07 -8.03 -6.19
C ASP A 603 -32.04 -9.44 -5.55
N TYR A 604 -31.93 -9.47 -4.21
CA TYR A 604 -32.10 -10.69 -3.42
C TYR A 604 -32.49 -10.36 -1.97
N ASN A 605 -33.06 -11.34 -1.25
CA ASN A 605 -33.40 -11.25 0.16
C ASN A 605 -32.31 -11.88 1.02
N LEU A 606 -32.13 -11.35 2.23
CA LEU A 606 -31.17 -11.87 3.19
C LEU A 606 -31.75 -13.03 4.00
N SER A 607 -30.85 -13.86 4.58
CA SER A 607 -31.24 -14.88 5.54
C SER A 607 -31.97 -14.25 6.74
N PRO A 608 -33.12 -14.83 7.16
CA PRO A 608 -33.83 -14.37 8.36
C PRO A 608 -33.30 -14.99 9.66
N SER A 609 -32.14 -15.64 9.62
CA SER A 609 -31.60 -16.39 10.78
C SER A 609 -30.12 -16.08 10.99
N ASP A 610 -29.71 -16.05 12.25
CA ASP A 610 -28.30 -16.03 12.65
C ASP A 610 -27.60 -17.34 12.26
N GLY A 611 -26.32 -17.29 12.01
CA GLY A 611 -25.51 -18.49 11.81
C GLY A 611 -24.29 -18.28 10.93
N TYR A 612 -23.49 -19.33 10.77
CA TYR A 612 -22.36 -19.33 9.85
C TYR A 612 -22.83 -19.34 8.40
N VAL A 613 -22.29 -18.43 7.61
CA VAL A 613 -22.70 -18.18 6.23
C VAL A 613 -22.35 -19.36 5.33
N THR A 614 -23.33 -19.87 4.60
CA THR A 614 -23.14 -20.90 3.59
C THR A 614 -23.24 -20.37 2.17
N GLN A 615 -24.01 -19.27 1.98
CA GLN A 615 -24.20 -18.69 0.65
C GLN A 615 -24.33 -17.16 0.74
N MET A 616 -23.66 -16.47 -0.18
CA MET A 616 -23.78 -15.02 -0.41
C MET A 616 -24.66 -14.72 -1.62
N GLY A 617 -25.45 -13.66 -1.51
CA GLY A 617 -26.26 -13.16 -2.62
C GLY A 617 -25.39 -12.57 -3.73
N LYS A 618 -25.93 -12.51 -4.94
CA LYS A 618 -25.30 -11.90 -6.11
C LYS A 618 -26.30 -11.01 -6.83
N ASP A 619 -25.96 -9.74 -6.99
CA ASP A 619 -26.71 -8.79 -7.81
C ASP A 619 -25.76 -8.22 -8.86
N PRO A 620 -25.98 -8.48 -10.16
CA PRO A 620 -25.11 -7.94 -11.22
C PRO A 620 -25.07 -6.42 -11.30
N LYS A 621 -26.12 -5.73 -10.81
CA LYS A 621 -26.20 -4.25 -10.78
C LYS A 621 -25.41 -3.67 -9.61
N ASN A 622 -25.23 -4.45 -8.54
CA ASN A 622 -24.52 -4.07 -7.32
C ASN A 622 -23.51 -5.18 -6.94
N PRO A 623 -22.45 -5.41 -7.73
CA PRO A 623 -21.59 -6.58 -7.62
C PRO A 623 -20.82 -6.65 -6.30
N SER A 624 -20.63 -5.51 -5.63
CA SER A 624 -20.00 -5.43 -4.31
C SER A 624 -20.91 -5.83 -3.15
N VAL A 625 -22.24 -5.74 -3.32
CA VAL A 625 -23.16 -6.11 -2.23
C VAL A 625 -23.30 -7.62 -2.21
N ARG A 626 -22.48 -8.25 -1.39
CA ARG A 626 -22.43 -9.70 -1.16
C ARG A 626 -22.78 -9.96 0.29
N MET A 627 -24.06 -10.23 0.55
CA MET A 627 -24.55 -10.43 1.90
C MET A 627 -25.18 -11.82 2.04
N PRO A 628 -25.26 -12.37 3.26
CA PRO A 628 -25.72 -13.72 3.51
C PRO A 628 -27.18 -13.95 3.10
N ILE A 629 -27.42 -14.94 2.26
CA ILE A 629 -28.75 -15.42 1.87
C ILE A 629 -29.08 -16.78 2.48
N ALA A 630 -28.05 -17.52 2.94
CA ALA A 630 -28.21 -18.78 3.64
C ALA A 630 -27.15 -18.96 4.72
N VAL A 631 -27.53 -19.58 5.81
CA VAL A 631 -26.67 -19.96 6.94
C VAL A 631 -26.82 -21.44 7.26
N GLY A 632 -25.98 -21.98 8.15
CA GLY A 632 -26.01 -23.41 8.54
C GLY A 632 -24.63 -24.08 8.42
N GLY A 633 -23.59 -23.29 8.17
CA GLY A 633 -22.20 -23.73 8.20
C GLY A 633 -21.62 -23.83 9.61
N ALA A 634 -20.29 -23.81 9.70
CA ALA A 634 -19.52 -23.77 10.92
C ALA A 634 -18.35 -22.76 10.79
N SER A 635 -17.64 -22.48 11.87
CA SER A 635 -16.48 -21.59 11.90
C SER A 635 -15.28 -22.03 11.04
N THR A 636 -15.37 -23.21 10.43
CA THR A 636 -14.32 -23.80 9.58
C THR A 636 -14.84 -24.23 8.21
N THR A 637 -16.12 -23.96 7.90
CA THR A 637 -16.74 -24.37 6.64
C THR A 637 -17.35 -23.20 5.88
N TYR A 638 -17.50 -23.35 4.57
CA TYR A 638 -18.05 -22.34 3.65
C TYR A 638 -17.30 -21.01 3.78
N TYR A 639 -17.97 -19.96 4.24
CA TYR A 639 -17.35 -18.63 4.43
C TYR A 639 -16.63 -18.49 5.77
N ALA A 640 -16.75 -19.49 6.69
CA ALA A 640 -16.16 -19.47 8.03
C ALA A 640 -16.42 -18.15 8.78
N SER A 641 -17.58 -17.56 8.57
CA SER A 641 -17.93 -16.21 8.99
C SER A 641 -19.34 -16.20 9.56
N TYR A 642 -19.54 -15.56 10.69
CA TYR A 642 -20.84 -15.50 11.34
C TYR A 642 -21.67 -14.33 10.82
N TYR A 643 -22.98 -14.50 10.84
CA TYR A 643 -23.99 -13.54 10.42
C TYR A 643 -25.02 -13.37 11.51
N TYR A 644 -25.24 -12.13 11.96
CA TYR A 644 -26.32 -11.72 12.83
C TYR A 644 -27.35 -10.98 11.99
N PHE A 645 -28.57 -11.52 11.89
CA PHE A 645 -29.61 -10.96 11.02
C PHE A 645 -30.23 -9.66 11.56
N GLY A 646 -30.91 -8.92 10.67
CA GLY A 646 -31.55 -7.64 11.01
C GLY A 646 -32.75 -7.80 11.94
N ARG A 647 -32.82 -6.99 13.01
CA ARG A 647 -33.88 -7.05 14.02
C ARG A 647 -34.74 -5.77 14.08
N TYR A 648 -34.31 -4.72 13.39
CA TYR A 648 -34.97 -3.43 13.35
C TYR A 648 -35.70 -3.21 12.03
N ALA A 649 -36.65 -2.24 11.99
CA ALA A 649 -37.28 -1.84 10.72
C ALA A 649 -36.28 -1.39 9.69
N VAL A 650 -35.25 -0.62 10.12
CA VAL A 650 -34.05 -0.34 9.37
C VAL A 650 -32.84 -0.72 10.22
N SER A 651 -32.01 -1.58 9.71
CA SER A 651 -30.76 -2.02 10.35
C SER A 651 -29.54 -1.47 9.64
N ALA A 652 -28.54 -1.08 10.43
CA ALA A 652 -27.21 -0.75 9.96
C ALA A 652 -26.42 -2.02 9.60
N VAL A 653 -25.40 -1.88 8.78
CA VAL A 653 -24.46 -2.94 8.43
C VAL A 653 -23.13 -2.69 9.14
N PHE A 654 -22.74 -3.64 9.96
CA PHE A 654 -21.43 -3.70 10.59
C PHE A 654 -20.71 -4.97 10.15
N VAL A 655 -19.40 -4.87 9.94
CA VAL A 655 -18.59 -5.97 9.43
C VAL A 655 -17.31 -6.18 10.26
N GLY A 656 -16.74 -7.37 10.19
CA GLY A 656 -15.41 -7.65 10.73
C GLY A 656 -15.42 -8.44 12.04
N GLY A 657 -16.49 -8.40 12.82
CA GLY A 657 -16.51 -8.93 14.18
C GLY A 657 -15.79 -8.00 15.18
N PHE A 658 -15.77 -8.36 16.44
CA PHE A 658 -15.09 -7.61 17.50
C PHE A 658 -14.38 -8.56 18.47
N TRP A 659 -13.62 -8.03 19.43
CA TRP A 659 -12.72 -8.81 20.30
C TRP A 659 -13.38 -9.94 21.14
N LEU A 660 -14.69 -10.02 21.20
CA LEU A 660 -15.43 -11.14 21.82
C LEU A 660 -15.91 -12.19 20.81
N SER A 661 -15.88 -11.89 19.52
CA SER A 661 -16.47 -12.77 18.50
C SER A 661 -15.61 -14.00 18.20
N GLY A 662 -14.35 -14.02 18.62
CA GLY A 662 -13.47 -15.20 18.48
C GLY A 662 -13.37 -15.68 17.04
N ARG A 663 -13.74 -16.95 16.79
CA ARG A 663 -13.74 -17.58 15.47
C ARG A 663 -14.82 -17.07 14.52
N ASP A 664 -15.81 -16.33 15.02
CA ASP A 664 -16.86 -15.72 14.19
C ASP A 664 -16.34 -14.54 13.34
N CYS A 665 -15.19 -13.98 13.74
CA CYS A 665 -14.58 -12.86 13.04
C CYS A 665 -14.08 -13.24 11.65
N SER A 666 -14.37 -12.36 10.70
CA SER A 666 -13.79 -12.37 9.36
C SER A 666 -14.06 -11.01 8.69
N PRO A 667 -13.44 -10.68 7.57
CA PRO A 667 -13.79 -9.47 6.82
C PRO A 667 -15.28 -9.35 6.47
N VAL A 668 -15.97 -10.48 6.35
CA VAL A 668 -17.38 -10.58 6.00
C VAL A 668 -18.25 -11.21 7.12
N CYS A 669 -17.82 -11.08 8.38
CA CYS A 669 -18.69 -11.27 9.53
C CYS A 669 -19.66 -10.09 9.59
N PHE A 670 -20.96 -10.34 9.46
CA PHE A 670 -21.98 -9.30 9.42
C PHE A 670 -22.77 -9.23 10.73
N ASP A 671 -22.92 -8.04 11.28
CA ASP A 671 -23.86 -7.73 12.34
C ASP A 671 -24.89 -6.71 11.82
N LEU A 672 -26.11 -7.16 11.62
CA LEU A 672 -27.26 -6.36 11.21
C LEU A 672 -28.26 -6.18 12.36
N GLY A 673 -27.93 -6.63 13.55
CA GLY A 673 -28.82 -6.64 14.71
C GLY A 673 -29.10 -5.28 15.34
N HIS A 674 -28.75 -4.16 14.67
CA HIS A 674 -28.77 -2.83 15.27
C HIS A 674 -29.25 -1.75 14.31
N ALA A 675 -30.01 -0.76 14.88
CA ALA A 675 -30.42 0.41 14.11
C ALA A 675 -29.22 1.34 13.81
N PRO A 676 -29.30 2.17 12.74
CA PRO A 676 -28.24 3.14 12.40
C PRO A 676 -27.89 4.15 13.50
N SER A 677 -28.78 4.37 14.45
CA SER A 677 -28.59 5.24 15.62
C SER A 677 -28.06 4.53 16.86
N THR A 678 -27.86 3.20 16.82
CA THR A 678 -27.40 2.44 18.00
C THR A 678 -25.88 2.53 18.13
N SER A 679 -25.40 3.13 19.21
CA SER A 679 -23.97 3.20 19.54
C SER A 679 -23.53 2.05 20.45
N SER A 680 -22.26 1.67 20.37
CA SER A 680 -21.62 0.73 21.28
C SER A 680 -20.11 0.88 21.24
N ILE A 681 -19.43 0.51 22.32
CA ILE A 681 -17.97 0.60 22.45
C ILE A 681 -17.20 -0.35 21.52
N TYR A 682 -17.86 -1.32 20.90
CA TYR A 682 -17.27 -2.24 19.91
C TYR A 682 -17.69 -1.94 18.49
N ARG A 683 -18.28 -0.76 18.21
CA ARG A 683 -18.61 -0.27 16.88
C ARG A 683 -17.78 0.94 16.56
N LEU A 684 -16.93 0.77 15.60
CA LEU A 684 -16.01 1.78 15.13
C LEU A 684 -16.31 2.11 13.66
N ALA A 685 -15.60 3.06 13.14
CA ALA A 685 -15.69 3.45 11.73
C ALA A 685 -14.30 3.77 11.17
N ARG A 686 -14.22 3.88 9.86
CA ARG A 686 -13.04 4.37 9.15
C ARG A 686 -13.41 5.61 8.34
N LEU A 687 -12.48 6.57 8.29
CA LEU A 687 -12.68 7.86 7.62
C LEU A 687 -12.41 7.73 6.12
N PHE A 688 -13.43 7.77 5.31
CA PHE A 688 -13.33 7.80 3.85
C PHE A 688 -13.71 9.17 3.31
N VAL A 689 -13.20 9.53 2.14
CA VAL A 689 -13.62 10.73 1.38
C VAL A 689 -13.71 10.35 -0.08
N SER A 690 -14.83 10.64 -0.70
CA SER A 690 -15.04 10.41 -2.14
C SER A 690 -14.88 11.70 -2.94
N PRO A 691 -14.15 11.70 -4.06
CA PRO A 691 -14.13 12.84 -4.99
C PRO A 691 -15.51 13.03 -5.64
N VAL A 692 -15.71 14.22 -6.22
CA VAL A 692 -16.94 14.57 -6.97
C VAL A 692 -17.12 13.68 -8.20
#